data_2f7a1c10e4a32c43069da98bf7e4b61e
#
_entry.id   2f7a1c10e4a32c43069da98bf7e4b61e
#
_cell.length_a   1.000
_cell.length_b   1.000
_cell.length_c   1.000
_cell.angle_alpha   90.00
_cell.angle_beta   90.00
_cell.angle_gamma   90.00
#
_symmetry.space_group_name_H-M   'P 1'
#
loop_
_entity.id
_entity.type
_entity.pdbx_description
1 polymer ?
#
loop_
_entity_poly.entity_id
_entity_poly.type
_entity_poly.pdbx_seq_one_letter_code
_entity_poly.pdbx_strand_id
1 'polypeptide(L)'
;EIVAFCARNGILCQGRGSAANSAVCFCLGITAVDAVRHNLLFERFLSDARSGPPDIDVDIEACRREEVIQYVYDTFGRDRAAQVANVITYRPRSAIRDVARALGYPAGTATAWSQGRGEVPPLVGDAAQALARLPRHMGIHSGGMVLTDQPVSRICPVGWAAMPGRTVLQWDKEDCADAGLVKFDLLSLGMLTALRIAFDELQADSVRSGEASNQLRGWAPRVVRGREGQPLGLHTLPEEDPRVYDLLCAADTVGVFQVESRAQMNTLPRLKPRCFYDIVVEVALIRPGPIQGRSVNPYLRRRSGREKVTYLHPLLEPALRQTLGVPLFQEQLMRIATDAAGLSGARADQLRRAMGAKRSPERMEALKGDLMAGMEERGIDAPTRERIFEQLKGFADFGFPESHSFSFAHIVYASSWLKVHAPEHFYAAILASQPMGFYSPATLVQDARRHGVRVTGPSVNDSLVDASVQRVGENETGESYNPGRPESLPSRGTVALDVDRELAVRIGLSQVRGLGAAAKRIVDARRQGAFTSQADLAQRAHVSASAMEKLAMAGALECLGVGRREGAWAAGALAQPLARGGQWQPFLPGTEVGSRVPKLPSLSEVERMRSDVASTGVTPGRHPFSYVRGSLPASVLRAGELGQHLAGRIVDVAGVVTHRQRPHTGGGITFLSLEDETGFVNVSVSVGAWKKFRRVCLESNALLVRGTLEWGDGAINVQAFQIAPVDLPIDVRSRDFR
;
A
#
# COMPACT_ATOMS: atom_id res chain seq x y z
N GLU A 1 -10.97 -26.06 0.58
CA GLU A 1 -11.16 -26.09 -0.88
C GLU A 1 -10.71 -24.79 -1.55
N ILE A 2 -11.14 -23.60 -1.11
CA ILE A 2 -10.76 -22.29 -1.71
C ILE A 2 -9.24 -22.11 -1.71
N VAL A 3 -8.57 -22.30 -0.57
CA VAL A 3 -7.11 -22.18 -0.48
C VAL A 3 -6.40 -23.24 -1.36
N ALA A 4 -6.92 -24.45 -1.41
CA ALA A 4 -6.38 -25.49 -2.30
C ALA A 4 -6.58 -25.15 -3.78
N PHE A 5 -7.67 -24.47 -4.15
CA PHE A 5 -7.85 -23.91 -5.48
C PHE A 5 -6.80 -22.83 -5.78
N CYS A 6 -6.59 -21.91 -4.84
CA CYS A 6 -5.56 -20.86 -4.97
C CYS A 6 -4.17 -21.50 -5.19
N ALA A 7 -3.80 -22.48 -4.36
CA ALA A 7 -2.51 -23.16 -4.45
C ALA A 7 -2.32 -23.87 -5.81
N ARG A 8 -3.31 -24.62 -6.30
CA ARG A 8 -3.24 -25.30 -7.60
C ARG A 8 -3.11 -24.35 -8.79
N ASN A 9 -3.65 -23.14 -8.66
CA ASN A 9 -3.63 -22.14 -9.72
C ASN A 9 -2.52 -21.07 -9.54
N GLY A 10 -1.62 -21.25 -8.56
CA GLY A 10 -0.56 -20.27 -8.28
C GLY A 10 -1.09 -18.90 -7.85
N ILE A 11 -2.26 -18.86 -7.18
CA ILE A 11 -2.85 -17.63 -6.63
C ILE A 11 -2.34 -17.47 -5.20
N LEU A 12 -1.65 -16.37 -4.92
CA LEU A 12 -1.15 -16.13 -3.57
C LEU A 12 -2.30 -15.71 -2.64
N CYS A 13 -2.48 -16.45 -1.56
CA CYS A 13 -3.47 -16.15 -0.54
C CYS A 13 -2.93 -16.45 0.87
N GLN A 14 -3.51 -15.81 1.88
CA GLN A 14 -3.13 -15.96 3.28
C GLN A 14 -4.31 -15.73 4.21
N GLY A 15 -4.55 -16.69 5.12
CA GLY A 15 -5.51 -16.51 6.21
C GLY A 15 -4.99 -15.49 7.23
N ARG A 16 -5.90 -14.64 7.73
CA ARG A 16 -5.59 -13.63 8.72
C ARG A 16 -6.58 -13.63 9.88
N GLY A 17 -6.38 -12.71 10.83
CA GLY A 17 -7.29 -12.53 11.96
C GLY A 17 -7.32 -13.78 12.85
N SER A 18 -8.52 -14.24 13.20
CA SER A 18 -8.70 -15.38 14.11
C SER A 18 -8.18 -16.72 13.55
N ALA A 19 -8.17 -16.89 12.23
CA ALA A 19 -7.63 -18.11 11.60
C ALA A 19 -6.16 -18.34 11.92
N ALA A 20 -5.37 -17.28 12.10
CA ALA A 20 -3.95 -17.38 12.44
C ALA A 20 -3.68 -17.85 13.89
N ASN A 21 -4.69 -17.95 14.76
CA ASN A 21 -4.56 -18.59 16.08
C ASN A 21 -4.75 -20.11 16.04
N SER A 22 -5.02 -20.70 14.88
CA SER A 22 -5.38 -22.10 14.78
C SER A 22 -4.26 -22.93 14.15
N ALA A 23 -3.73 -23.89 14.91
CA ALA A 23 -2.81 -24.91 14.40
C ALA A 23 -3.44 -25.72 13.26
N VAL A 24 -4.77 -25.96 13.30
CA VAL A 24 -5.50 -26.65 12.22
C VAL A 24 -5.46 -25.82 10.93
N CYS A 25 -5.68 -24.50 11.02
CA CYS A 25 -5.58 -23.62 9.86
C CYS A 25 -4.14 -23.58 9.29
N PHE A 26 -3.14 -23.65 10.14
CA PHE A 26 -1.75 -23.77 9.73
C PHE A 26 -1.47 -25.10 9.00
N CYS A 27 -1.87 -26.24 9.58
CA CYS A 27 -1.71 -27.56 8.95
C CYS A 27 -2.48 -27.69 7.62
N LEU A 28 -3.61 -27.01 7.46
CA LEU A 28 -4.38 -26.97 6.22
C LEU A 28 -3.83 -25.95 5.19
N GLY A 29 -2.77 -25.24 5.51
CA GLY A 29 -2.18 -24.19 4.65
C GLY A 29 -3.07 -22.96 4.47
N ILE A 30 -4.04 -22.74 5.36
CA ILE A 30 -4.89 -21.54 5.32
C ILE A 30 -4.11 -20.30 5.79
N THR A 31 -3.24 -20.47 6.76
CA THR A 31 -2.37 -19.41 7.28
C THR A 31 -0.91 -19.82 7.31
N ALA A 32 0.02 -18.86 7.15
CA ALA A 32 1.45 -19.05 7.33
C ALA A 32 1.89 -18.98 8.81
N VAL A 33 1.00 -18.54 9.70
CA VAL A 33 1.33 -18.33 11.10
C VAL A 33 1.25 -19.65 11.86
N ASP A 34 2.40 -20.12 12.36
CA ASP A 34 2.46 -21.26 13.27
C ASP A 34 2.02 -20.82 14.67
N ALA A 35 0.75 -21.06 14.98
CA ALA A 35 0.15 -20.68 16.26
C ALA A 35 0.83 -21.35 17.48
N VAL A 36 1.37 -22.57 17.33
CA VAL A 36 2.05 -23.31 18.38
C VAL A 36 3.42 -22.70 18.64
N ARG A 37 4.20 -22.48 17.60
CA ARG A 37 5.54 -21.87 17.68
C ARG A 37 5.49 -20.48 18.34
N HIS A 38 4.47 -19.69 18.02
CA HIS A 38 4.30 -18.33 18.52
C HIS A 38 3.45 -18.25 19.81
N ASN A 39 3.03 -19.39 20.36
CA ASN A 39 2.24 -19.47 21.60
C ASN A 39 0.99 -18.60 21.56
N LEU A 40 0.26 -18.62 20.43
CA LEU A 40 -0.97 -17.87 20.25
C LEU A 40 -2.16 -18.56 20.92
N LEU A 41 -3.12 -17.79 21.45
CA LEU A 41 -4.29 -18.31 22.17
C LEU A 41 -5.31 -18.92 21.22
N PHE A 42 -5.53 -20.24 21.31
CA PHE A 42 -6.52 -20.97 20.51
C PHE A 42 -7.97 -20.56 20.83
N GLU A 43 -8.26 -20.23 22.08
CA GLU A 43 -9.57 -19.81 22.57
C GLU A 43 -10.12 -18.59 21.83
N ARG A 44 -9.23 -17.80 21.21
CA ARG A 44 -9.62 -16.72 20.31
C ARG A 44 -10.24 -17.23 18.99
N PHE A 45 -9.81 -18.38 18.50
CA PHE A 45 -10.36 -19.00 17.29
C PHE A 45 -11.63 -19.80 17.60
N LEU A 46 -11.58 -20.70 18.59
CA LEU A 46 -12.69 -21.50 19.07
C LEU A 46 -12.71 -21.54 20.60
N SER A 47 -13.90 -21.42 21.20
CA SER A 47 -14.14 -21.62 22.63
C SER A 47 -15.48 -22.31 22.82
N ASP A 48 -15.63 -23.05 23.92
CA ASP A 48 -16.87 -23.77 24.28
C ASP A 48 -18.10 -22.86 24.41
N ALA A 49 -17.88 -21.58 24.68
CA ALA A 49 -18.95 -20.58 24.78
C ALA A 49 -19.37 -19.96 23.44
N ARG A 50 -18.78 -20.40 22.34
CA ARG A 50 -19.08 -19.85 21.01
C ARG A 50 -20.28 -20.57 20.40
N SER A 51 -21.35 -19.82 20.13
CA SER A 51 -22.59 -20.32 19.53
C SER A 51 -22.56 -20.46 18.00
N GLY A 52 -21.41 -20.28 17.34
CA GLY A 52 -21.30 -20.34 15.87
C GLY A 52 -19.89 -20.67 15.38
N PRO A 53 -19.74 -20.97 14.07
CA PRO A 53 -18.45 -21.26 13.47
C PRO A 53 -17.48 -20.07 13.58
N PRO A 54 -16.16 -20.31 13.51
CA PRO A 54 -15.17 -19.25 13.50
C PRO A 54 -15.28 -18.42 12.22
N ASP A 55 -15.00 -17.12 12.33
CA ASP A 55 -14.86 -16.21 11.19
C ASP A 55 -13.47 -16.42 10.57
N ILE A 56 -13.42 -16.78 9.28
CA ILE A 56 -12.18 -17.04 8.55
C ILE A 56 -12.03 -16.00 7.45
N ASP A 57 -11.07 -15.10 7.63
CA ASP A 57 -10.72 -14.11 6.63
C ASP A 57 -9.52 -14.60 5.82
N VAL A 58 -9.61 -14.49 4.48
CA VAL A 58 -8.52 -14.83 3.57
C VAL A 58 -8.19 -13.64 2.70
N ASP A 59 -6.95 -13.15 2.82
CA ASP A 59 -6.38 -12.19 1.89
C ASP A 59 -5.95 -12.91 0.61
N ILE A 60 -6.38 -12.41 -0.53
CA ILE A 60 -6.10 -12.94 -1.87
C ILE A 60 -5.40 -11.86 -2.68
N GLU A 61 -4.46 -12.25 -3.53
CA GLU A 61 -3.84 -11.30 -4.46
C GLU A 61 -4.90 -10.54 -5.28
N ALA A 62 -4.70 -9.22 -5.41
CA ALA A 62 -5.76 -8.33 -5.90
C ALA A 62 -6.18 -8.62 -7.34
N CYS A 63 -5.23 -8.92 -8.22
CA CYS A 63 -5.47 -9.09 -9.66
C CYS A 63 -6.23 -10.38 -10.01
N ARG A 64 -6.17 -11.40 -9.14
CA ARG A 64 -6.79 -12.72 -9.39
C ARG A 64 -7.91 -13.10 -8.42
N ARG A 65 -8.29 -12.18 -7.53
CA ARG A 65 -9.36 -12.39 -6.56
C ARG A 65 -10.69 -12.74 -7.23
N GLU A 66 -10.99 -12.16 -8.39
CA GLU A 66 -12.22 -12.46 -9.13
C GLU A 66 -12.32 -13.94 -9.54
N GLU A 67 -11.19 -14.53 -9.94
CA GLU A 67 -11.13 -15.95 -10.28
C GLU A 67 -11.57 -16.82 -9.08
N VAL A 68 -11.16 -16.46 -7.88
CA VAL A 68 -11.53 -17.15 -6.65
C VAL A 68 -13.02 -16.97 -6.31
N ILE A 69 -13.56 -15.77 -6.49
CA ILE A 69 -15.00 -15.51 -6.30
C ILE A 69 -15.84 -16.33 -7.28
N GLN A 70 -15.44 -16.36 -8.55
CA GLN A 70 -16.16 -17.15 -9.57
C GLN A 70 -16.03 -18.66 -9.29
N TYR A 71 -14.87 -19.15 -8.82
CA TYR A 71 -14.70 -20.52 -8.38
C TYR A 71 -15.72 -20.91 -7.28
N VAL A 72 -15.96 -20.01 -6.31
CA VAL A 72 -16.98 -20.26 -5.26
C VAL A 72 -18.37 -20.40 -5.89
N TYR A 73 -18.74 -19.50 -6.80
CA TYR A 73 -20.03 -19.57 -7.49
C TYR A 73 -20.18 -20.83 -8.37
N ASP A 74 -19.11 -21.21 -9.06
CA ASP A 74 -19.14 -22.36 -9.98
C ASP A 74 -19.15 -23.70 -9.22
N THR A 75 -18.53 -23.73 -8.03
CA THR A 75 -18.48 -24.95 -7.19
C THR A 75 -19.75 -25.17 -6.39
N PHE A 76 -20.29 -24.09 -5.78
CA PHE A 76 -21.39 -24.19 -4.82
C PHE A 76 -22.74 -23.71 -5.37
N GLY A 77 -22.75 -23.07 -6.53
CA GLY A 77 -23.97 -22.54 -7.16
C GLY A 77 -24.29 -21.11 -6.69
N ARG A 78 -24.85 -20.30 -7.59
CA ARG A 78 -25.29 -18.92 -7.32
C ARG A 78 -26.58 -18.85 -6.50
N ASP A 79 -27.25 -19.95 -6.33
CA ASP A 79 -28.41 -20.12 -5.44
C ASP A 79 -28.02 -20.32 -3.98
N ARG A 80 -26.79 -20.84 -3.72
CA ARG A 80 -26.27 -21.15 -2.38
C ARG A 80 -25.13 -20.24 -1.93
N ALA A 81 -24.54 -19.47 -2.83
CA ALA A 81 -23.49 -18.50 -2.53
C ALA A 81 -23.93 -17.10 -2.92
N ALA A 82 -23.66 -16.12 -2.05
CA ALA A 82 -23.93 -14.71 -2.36
C ALA A 82 -22.96 -13.79 -1.60
N GLN A 83 -22.70 -12.62 -2.18
CA GLN A 83 -21.96 -11.56 -1.49
C GLN A 83 -22.83 -10.88 -0.45
N VAL A 84 -22.22 -10.49 0.67
CA VAL A 84 -22.90 -9.75 1.74
C VAL A 84 -23.06 -8.29 1.33
N ALA A 85 -24.20 -7.69 1.65
CA ALA A 85 -24.41 -6.27 1.42
C ALA A 85 -23.71 -5.39 2.47
N ASN A 86 -23.66 -4.10 2.21
CA ASN A 86 -23.24 -3.09 3.14
C ASN A 86 -24.16 -1.88 3.02
N VAL A 87 -24.64 -1.35 4.13
CA VAL A 87 -25.47 -0.15 4.15
C VAL A 87 -24.58 1.09 4.12
N ILE A 88 -24.60 1.79 2.99
CA ILE A 88 -23.88 3.05 2.83
C ILE A 88 -24.72 4.18 3.41
N THR A 89 -24.17 4.89 4.40
CA THR A 89 -24.85 6.02 5.05
C THR A 89 -24.40 7.36 4.45
N TYR A 90 -25.26 8.36 4.57
CA TYR A 90 -24.90 9.72 4.19
C TYR A 90 -23.70 10.24 4.99
N ARG A 91 -22.73 10.75 4.27
CA ARG A 91 -21.58 11.51 4.79
C ARG A 91 -21.76 12.99 4.45
N PRO A 92 -21.13 13.94 5.14
CA PRO A 92 -21.36 15.38 4.93
C PRO A 92 -21.30 15.80 3.46
N ARG A 93 -20.34 15.33 2.70
CA ARG A 93 -20.19 15.65 1.27
C ARG A 93 -21.35 15.12 0.41
N SER A 94 -21.75 13.87 0.64
CA SER A 94 -22.87 13.29 -0.12
C SER A 94 -24.20 13.92 0.27
N ALA A 95 -24.40 14.20 1.55
CA ALA A 95 -25.61 14.86 2.05
C ALA A 95 -25.76 16.26 1.43
N ILE A 96 -24.74 17.12 1.50
CA ILE A 96 -24.76 18.47 0.88
C ILE A 96 -25.06 18.38 -0.61
N ARG A 97 -24.37 17.49 -1.34
CA ARG A 97 -24.56 17.36 -2.79
C ARG A 97 -25.96 16.89 -3.17
N ASP A 98 -26.47 15.88 -2.47
CA ASP A 98 -27.75 15.25 -2.84
C ASP A 98 -28.91 16.15 -2.39
N VAL A 99 -28.84 16.84 -1.24
CA VAL A 99 -29.81 17.86 -0.81
C VAL A 99 -29.82 19.05 -1.77
N ALA A 100 -28.65 19.58 -2.13
CA ALA A 100 -28.59 20.71 -3.07
C ALA A 100 -29.27 20.37 -4.42
N ARG A 101 -29.02 19.15 -4.93
CA ARG A 101 -29.68 18.67 -6.16
C ARG A 101 -31.21 18.52 -5.99
N ALA A 102 -31.65 17.96 -4.87
CA ALA A 102 -33.08 17.80 -4.57
C ALA A 102 -33.82 19.14 -4.47
N LEU A 103 -33.12 20.17 -3.98
CA LEU A 103 -33.64 21.55 -3.92
C LEU A 103 -33.47 22.35 -5.24
N GLY A 104 -33.06 21.70 -6.32
CA GLY A 104 -32.99 22.29 -7.66
C GLY A 104 -31.72 23.10 -7.97
N TYR A 105 -30.69 23.04 -7.12
CA TYR A 105 -29.45 23.75 -7.43
C TYR A 105 -28.63 23.04 -8.54
N PRO A 106 -27.92 23.80 -9.40
CA PRO A 106 -27.12 23.24 -10.48
C PRO A 106 -26.07 22.22 -9.96
N ALA A 107 -25.84 21.15 -10.74
CA ALA A 107 -24.92 20.08 -10.37
C ALA A 107 -23.47 20.56 -10.06
N GLY A 108 -23.00 21.58 -10.79
CA GLY A 108 -21.70 22.22 -10.56
C GLY A 108 -21.62 22.91 -9.19
N THR A 109 -22.66 23.68 -8.83
CA THR A 109 -22.79 24.35 -7.53
C THR A 109 -22.86 23.34 -6.39
N ALA A 110 -23.71 22.32 -6.52
CA ALA A 110 -23.83 21.23 -5.54
C ALA A 110 -22.48 20.50 -5.32
N THR A 111 -21.71 20.29 -6.40
CA THR A 111 -20.38 19.69 -6.34
C THR A 111 -19.38 20.63 -5.65
N ALA A 112 -19.37 21.92 -5.97
CA ALA A 112 -18.50 22.92 -5.35
C ALA A 112 -18.73 22.99 -3.82
N TRP A 113 -19.98 23.08 -3.39
CA TRP A 113 -20.35 23.06 -1.96
C TRP A 113 -19.93 21.77 -1.26
N SER A 114 -20.15 20.62 -1.89
CA SER A 114 -19.72 19.33 -1.33
C SER A 114 -18.21 19.22 -1.14
N GLN A 115 -17.44 20.00 -1.89
CA GLN A 115 -15.97 20.10 -1.79
C GLN A 115 -15.50 21.21 -0.84
N GLY A 116 -16.44 21.93 -0.21
CA GLY A 116 -16.14 23.06 0.68
C GLY A 116 -15.74 24.34 -0.04
N ARG A 117 -16.18 24.49 -1.31
CA ARG A 117 -15.99 25.69 -2.10
C ARG A 117 -17.28 26.51 -2.11
N GLY A 118 -17.20 27.76 -1.65
CA GLY A 118 -18.33 28.66 -1.52
C GLY A 118 -19.14 28.43 -0.24
N GLU A 119 -20.10 29.33 -0.02
CA GLU A 119 -20.96 29.32 1.15
C GLU A 119 -22.21 28.46 0.88
N VAL A 120 -22.47 27.50 1.78
CA VAL A 120 -23.63 26.61 1.68
C VAL A 120 -24.84 27.32 2.29
N PRO A 121 -25.97 27.48 1.54
CA PRO A 121 -27.19 28.08 2.09
C PRO A 121 -27.66 27.33 3.36
N PRO A 122 -28.20 28.05 4.38
CA PRO A 122 -28.66 27.43 5.62
C PRO A 122 -29.63 26.27 5.39
N LEU A 123 -30.61 26.42 4.53
CA LEU A 123 -31.59 25.37 4.20
C LEU A 123 -30.90 24.07 3.70
N VAL A 124 -29.88 24.20 2.85
CA VAL A 124 -29.09 23.06 2.36
C VAL A 124 -28.25 22.44 3.50
N GLY A 125 -27.66 23.30 4.33
CA GLY A 125 -26.86 22.87 5.48
C GLY A 125 -27.65 22.08 6.51
N ASP A 126 -28.80 22.62 6.92
CA ASP A 126 -29.69 22.02 7.94
C ASP A 126 -30.27 20.69 7.44
N ALA A 127 -30.78 20.66 6.22
CA ALA A 127 -31.29 19.42 5.63
C ALA A 127 -30.17 18.36 5.44
N ALA A 128 -28.97 18.78 5.06
CA ALA A 128 -27.82 17.86 4.93
C ALA A 128 -27.38 17.30 6.30
N GLN A 129 -27.49 18.10 7.37
CA GLN A 129 -27.22 17.65 8.73
C GLN A 129 -28.28 16.65 9.20
N ALA A 130 -29.56 16.88 8.89
CA ALA A 130 -30.64 15.94 9.19
C ALA A 130 -30.48 14.59 8.46
N LEU A 131 -29.96 14.59 7.23
CA LEU A 131 -29.64 13.38 6.47
C LEU A 131 -28.38 12.67 6.96
N ALA A 132 -27.51 13.34 7.70
CA ALA A 132 -26.24 12.76 8.11
C ALA A 132 -26.45 11.46 8.91
N ARG A 133 -25.72 10.40 8.50
CA ARG A 133 -25.76 9.03 9.06
C ARG A 133 -27.01 8.21 8.71
N LEU A 134 -28.03 8.75 8.06
CA LEU A 134 -29.14 7.95 7.56
C LEU A 134 -28.66 7.06 6.40
N PRO A 135 -29.34 5.92 6.13
CA PRO A 135 -29.06 5.07 4.99
C PRO A 135 -29.21 5.84 3.67
N ARG A 136 -28.24 5.66 2.76
CA ARG A 136 -28.27 6.28 1.43
C ARG A 136 -28.59 5.27 0.33
N HIS A 137 -27.88 4.17 0.34
CA HIS A 137 -28.10 3.05 -0.58
C HIS A 137 -27.40 1.77 -0.05
N MET A 138 -27.80 0.64 -0.62
CA MET A 138 -27.08 -0.61 -0.44
C MET A 138 -25.82 -0.63 -1.31
N GLY A 139 -24.74 -1.15 -0.78
CA GLY A 139 -23.51 -1.46 -1.49
C GLY A 139 -23.13 -2.93 -1.28
N ILE A 140 -22.00 -3.36 -1.81
CA ILE A 140 -21.46 -4.70 -1.61
C ILE A 140 -20.35 -4.61 -0.56
N HIS A 141 -20.33 -5.55 0.40
CA HIS A 141 -19.22 -5.70 1.33
C HIS A 141 -17.92 -6.04 0.57
N SER A 142 -16.80 -5.48 0.98
CA SER A 142 -15.53 -5.56 0.24
C SER A 142 -15.01 -6.99 0.03
N GLY A 143 -15.40 -7.94 0.86
CA GLY A 143 -14.93 -9.33 0.81
C GLY A 143 -15.95 -10.37 1.24
N GLY A 144 -16.98 -9.98 1.99
CA GLY A 144 -17.91 -10.90 2.63
C GLY A 144 -18.74 -11.69 1.64
N MET A 145 -18.71 -13.01 1.80
CA MET A 145 -19.60 -13.96 1.14
C MET A 145 -20.25 -14.87 2.19
N VAL A 146 -21.46 -15.31 1.89
CA VAL A 146 -22.11 -16.40 2.61
C VAL A 146 -22.20 -17.62 1.73
N LEU A 147 -22.15 -18.78 2.37
CA LEU A 147 -22.35 -20.08 1.75
C LEU A 147 -23.35 -20.86 2.59
N THR A 148 -24.38 -21.40 1.96
CA THR A 148 -25.46 -22.10 2.64
C THR A 148 -25.69 -23.50 2.05
N ASP A 149 -26.22 -24.41 2.85
CA ASP A 149 -26.59 -25.76 2.45
C ASP A 149 -27.91 -25.80 1.65
N GLN A 150 -28.74 -24.77 1.79
CA GLN A 150 -30.00 -24.56 1.08
C GLN A 150 -29.96 -23.24 0.27
N PRO A 151 -30.88 -23.03 -0.69
CA PRO A 151 -30.93 -21.81 -1.44
C PRO A 151 -31.02 -20.57 -0.53
N VAL A 152 -30.10 -19.61 -0.72
CA VAL A 152 -30.01 -18.35 0.07
C VAL A 152 -31.35 -17.61 0.03
N SER A 153 -32.06 -17.66 -1.10
CA SER A 153 -33.36 -17.01 -1.29
C SER A 153 -34.46 -17.49 -0.34
N ARG A 154 -34.29 -18.63 0.33
CA ARG A 154 -35.20 -19.09 1.39
C ARG A 154 -34.97 -18.34 2.71
N ILE A 155 -33.82 -17.74 2.88
CA ILE A 155 -33.41 -17.06 4.12
C ILE A 155 -33.52 -15.54 3.93
N CYS A 156 -32.93 -15.03 2.82
CA CYS A 156 -32.80 -13.62 2.54
C CYS A 156 -33.04 -13.30 1.07
N PRO A 157 -33.71 -12.19 0.70
CA PRO A 157 -33.79 -11.74 -0.68
C PRO A 157 -32.39 -11.56 -1.30
N VAL A 158 -32.24 -12.03 -2.53
CA VAL A 158 -30.97 -11.97 -3.30
C VAL A 158 -31.21 -11.19 -4.58
N GLY A 159 -30.32 -10.29 -4.93
CA GLY A 159 -30.31 -9.53 -6.18
C GLY A 159 -29.03 -9.75 -6.98
N TRP A 160 -29.04 -9.33 -8.25
CA TRP A 160 -27.83 -9.29 -9.07
C TRP A 160 -26.95 -8.10 -8.70
N ALA A 161 -25.65 -8.30 -8.66
CA ALA A 161 -24.69 -7.20 -8.54
C ALA A 161 -24.55 -6.44 -9.87
N ALA A 162 -23.96 -5.24 -9.81
CA ALA A 162 -23.60 -4.49 -11.01
C ALA A 162 -22.52 -5.21 -11.85
N MET A 163 -21.64 -5.97 -11.21
CA MET A 163 -20.68 -6.83 -11.90
C MET A 163 -21.35 -8.13 -12.35
N PRO A 164 -21.19 -8.53 -13.62
CA PRO A 164 -21.79 -9.78 -14.12
C PRO A 164 -21.36 -10.99 -13.32
N GLY A 165 -22.26 -11.96 -13.18
CA GLY A 165 -21.98 -13.26 -12.54
C GLY A 165 -21.95 -13.23 -11.02
N ARG A 166 -22.29 -12.13 -10.35
CA ARG A 166 -22.35 -12.03 -8.89
C ARG A 166 -23.76 -11.78 -8.37
N THR A 167 -24.07 -12.42 -7.24
CA THR A 167 -25.30 -12.22 -6.47
C THR A 167 -25.00 -11.50 -5.15
N VAL A 168 -25.95 -10.72 -4.65
CA VAL A 168 -25.82 -9.93 -3.41
C VAL A 168 -27.03 -10.14 -2.53
N LEU A 169 -26.80 -10.42 -1.25
CA LEU A 169 -27.84 -10.40 -0.22
C LEU A 169 -28.38 -9.00 -0.01
N GLN A 170 -29.63 -8.88 0.45
CA GLN A 170 -30.20 -7.62 0.91
C GLN A 170 -29.90 -7.32 2.39
N TRP A 171 -29.08 -8.13 3.03
CA TRP A 171 -28.66 -8.04 4.44
C TRP A 171 -27.18 -7.66 4.57
N ASP A 172 -26.87 -6.91 5.63
CA ASP A 172 -25.49 -6.61 6.00
C ASP A 172 -24.91 -7.70 6.91
N LYS A 173 -23.68 -7.48 7.39
CA LYS A 173 -22.97 -8.49 8.21
C LYS A 173 -23.64 -8.73 9.56
N GLU A 174 -24.31 -7.72 10.14
CA GLU A 174 -24.96 -7.81 11.45
C GLU A 174 -26.25 -8.65 11.29
N ASP A 175 -27.05 -8.38 10.25
CA ASP A 175 -28.23 -9.17 9.90
C ASP A 175 -27.87 -10.64 9.60
N CYS A 176 -26.77 -10.88 8.86
CA CYS A 176 -26.29 -12.22 8.57
C CYS A 176 -25.92 -12.98 9.87
N ALA A 177 -25.25 -12.31 10.80
CA ALA A 177 -24.86 -12.92 12.07
C ALA A 177 -26.08 -13.22 12.94
N ASP A 178 -27.08 -12.33 13.01
CA ASP A 178 -28.32 -12.54 13.76
C ASP A 178 -29.15 -13.72 13.18
N ALA A 179 -29.09 -13.92 11.87
CA ALA A 179 -29.72 -15.05 11.18
C ALA A 179 -28.91 -16.35 11.23
N GLY A 180 -27.74 -16.38 11.88
CA GLY A 180 -26.86 -17.54 11.95
C GLY A 180 -26.18 -17.92 10.63
N LEU A 181 -26.13 -17.02 9.64
CA LEU A 181 -25.41 -17.24 8.40
C LEU A 181 -23.89 -17.20 8.59
N VAL A 182 -23.21 -18.19 8.06
CA VAL A 182 -21.74 -18.25 8.08
C VAL A 182 -21.20 -17.31 7.01
N LYS A 183 -20.55 -16.23 7.45
CA LYS A 183 -19.82 -15.31 6.58
C LYS A 183 -18.33 -15.67 6.56
N PHE A 184 -17.72 -15.62 5.39
CA PHE A 184 -16.27 -15.65 5.22
C PHE A 184 -15.84 -14.53 4.30
N ASP A 185 -14.65 -14.00 4.54
CA ASP A 185 -14.15 -12.85 3.80
C ASP A 185 -13.05 -13.25 2.81
N LEU A 186 -13.31 -13.01 1.51
CA LEU A 186 -12.34 -13.09 0.44
C LEU A 186 -11.85 -11.66 0.16
N LEU A 187 -10.80 -11.27 0.83
CA LEU A 187 -10.30 -9.88 0.77
C LEU A 187 -9.22 -9.72 -0.30
N SER A 188 -9.07 -8.50 -0.79
CA SER A 188 -8.09 -8.18 -1.83
C SER A 188 -6.89 -7.48 -1.21
N LEU A 189 -5.68 -7.98 -1.47
CA LEU A 189 -4.45 -7.37 -1.01
C LEU A 189 -3.44 -7.19 -2.15
N GLY A 190 -3.19 -5.94 -2.56
CA GLY A 190 -2.29 -5.61 -3.67
C GLY A 190 -0.85 -6.07 -3.44
N MET A 191 -0.37 -6.05 -2.19
CA MET A 191 0.98 -6.52 -1.88
C MET A 191 1.17 -8.02 -2.17
N LEU A 192 0.15 -8.84 -1.99
CA LEU A 192 0.24 -10.27 -2.37
C LEU A 192 0.43 -10.43 -3.90
N THR A 193 -0.20 -9.55 -4.71
CA THR A 193 0.08 -9.51 -6.16
C THR A 193 1.54 -9.18 -6.43
N ALA A 194 2.08 -8.15 -5.78
CA ALA A 194 3.48 -7.75 -5.96
C ALA A 194 4.45 -8.86 -5.53
N LEU A 195 4.21 -9.48 -4.37
CA LEU A 195 5.04 -10.60 -3.89
C LEU A 195 5.02 -11.78 -4.87
N ARG A 196 3.84 -12.16 -5.38
CA ARG A 196 3.75 -13.25 -6.37
C ARG A 196 4.54 -12.92 -7.62
N ILE A 197 4.35 -11.72 -8.20
CA ILE A 197 5.08 -11.30 -9.41
C ILE A 197 6.60 -11.34 -9.15
N ALA A 198 7.06 -10.80 -8.01
CA ALA A 198 8.48 -10.79 -7.68
C ALA A 198 9.06 -12.20 -7.53
N PHE A 199 8.35 -13.11 -6.85
CA PHE A 199 8.79 -14.50 -6.69
C PHE A 199 8.80 -15.25 -8.00
N ASP A 200 7.79 -15.08 -8.86
CA ASP A 200 7.69 -15.73 -10.17
C ASP A 200 8.83 -15.25 -11.10
N GLU A 201 9.10 -13.94 -11.15
CA GLU A 201 10.19 -13.38 -11.96
C GLU A 201 11.56 -13.84 -11.47
N LEU A 202 11.81 -13.84 -10.15
CA LEU A 202 13.05 -14.35 -9.55
C LEU A 202 13.29 -15.83 -9.89
N GLN A 203 12.24 -16.64 -9.82
CA GLN A 203 12.34 -18.06 -10.17
C GLN A 203 12.61 -18.25 -11.66
N ALA A 204 11.94 -17.49 -12.53
CA ALA A 204 12.16 -17.52 -13.96
C ALA A 204 13.59 -17.08 -14.35
N ASP A 205 14.13 -16.07 -13.68
CA ASP A 205 15.49 -15.59 -13.90
C ASP A 205 16.54 -16.61 -13.42
N SER A 206 16.28 -17.30 -12.31
CA SER A 206 17.17 -18.36 -11.82
C SER A 206 17.27 -19.54 -12.78
N VAL A 207 16.15 -19.92 -13.42
CA VAL A 207 16.12 -20.98 -14.44
C VAL A 207 16.88 -20.56 -15.71
N ARG A 208 16.59 -19.37 -16.23
CA ARG A 208 17.26 -18.80 -17.41
C ARG A 208 18.77 -18.65 -17.21
N SER A 209 19.18 -18.26 -16.00
CA SER A 209 20.59 -18.12 -15.63
C SER A 209 21.27 -19.49 -15.49
N GLY A 210 20.59 -20.51 -15.02
CA GLY A 210 21.10 -21.89 -14.96
C GLY A 210 21.33 -22.49 -16.35
N GLU A 211 20.48 -22.19 -17.33
CA GLU A 211 20.65 -22.60 -18.72
C GLU A 211 21.81 -21.84 -19.41
N ALA A 212 21.98 -20.55 -19.11
CA ALA A 212 23.06 -19.73 -19.68
C ALA A 212 24.44 -20.07 -19.06
N SER A 213 24.51 -20.54 -17.80
CA SER A 213 25.77 -20.89 -17.14
C SER A 213 26.49 -22.08 -17.78
N ASN A 214 25.76 -22.91 -18.52
CA ASN A 214 26.37 -23.99 -19.32
C ASN A 214 27.10 -23.47 -20.60
N GLN A 215 26.88 -22.21 -20.97
CA GLN A 215 27.48 -21.63 -22.17
C GLN A 215 28.53 -20.53 -21.88
N LEU A 216 28.55 -19.94 -20.70
CA LEU A 216 29.46 -18.87 -20.32
C LEU A 216 30.29 -19.23 -19.08
N ARG A 217 31.53 -19.63 -19.26
CA ARG A 217 32.50 -19.89 -18.19
C ARG A 217 32.77 -18.59 -17.43
N GLY A 218 32.30 -18.51 -16.17
CA GLY A 218 32.73 -17.48 -15.23
C GLY A 218 31.65 -16.71 -14.48
N TRP A 219 30.37 -16.92 -14.76
CA TRP A 219 29.28 -16.25 -14.07
C TRP A 219 28.45 -17.26 -13.26
N ALA A 220 28.40 -17.08 -11.92
CA ALA A 220 27.52 -17.86 -11.06
C ALA A 220 26.19 -17.11 -10.92
N PRO A 221 25.06 -17.66 -11.41
CA PRO A 221 23.77 -17.04 -11.24
C PRO A 221 23.46 -16.93 -9.75
N ARG A 222 22.90 -15.79 -9.34
CA ARG A 222 22.43 -15.57 -7.98
C ARG A 222 21.16 -16.43 -7.77
N VAL A 223 21.37 -17.73 -7.49
CA VAL A 223 20.26 -18.64 -7.17
C VAL A 223 19.78 -18.31 -5.78
N VAL A 224 18.74 -17.48 -5.70
CA VAL A 224 18.07 -17.20 -4.44
C VAL A 224 17.11 -18.37 -4.16
N ARG A 225 17.52 -19.23 -3.23
CA ARG A 225 16.68 -20.33 -2.76
C ARG A 225 16.07 -19.99 -1.41
N GLY A 226 14.83 -20.45 -1.21
CA GLY A 226 14.21 -20.47 0.09
C GLY A 226 14.87 -21.42 1.08
N ARG A 227 14.33 -21.51 2.28
CA ARG A 227 14.80 -22.47 3.30
C ARG A 227 14.85 -23.89 2.72
N GLU A 228 15.85 -24.66 3.11
CA GLU A 228 16.04 -26.06 2.71
C GLU A 228 16.08 -26.27 1.18
N GLY A 229 16.43 -25.24 0.41
CA GLY A 229 16.54 -25.34 -1.05
C GLY A 229 15.21 -25.33 -1.80
N GLN A 230 14.09 -25.06 -1.12
CA GLN A 230 12.78 -24.95 -1.72
C GLN A 230 12.66 -23.71 -2.64
N PRO A 231 11.69 -23.67 -3.57
CA PRO A 231 11.37 -22.44 -4.31
C PRO A 231 11.09 -21.28 -3.35
N LEU A 232 11.54 -20.09 -3.74
CA LEU A 232 11.32 -18.89 -2.94
C LEU A 232 9.83 -18.53 -2.92
N GLY A 233 9.29 -18.31 -1.73
CA GLY A 233 7.89 -17.95 -1.51
C GLY A 233 7.68 -17.39 -0.12
N LEU A 234 6.48 -16.93 0.18
CA LEU A 234 6.16 -16.28 1.46
C LEU A 234 6.54 -17.12 2.69
N HIS A 235 6.43 -18.45 2.61
CA HIS A 235 6.68 -19.38 3.72
C HIS A 235 8.09 -19.95 3.74
N THR A 236 8.87 -19.76 2.68
CA THR A 236 10.20 -20.35 2.49
C THR A 236 11.33 -19.33 2.57
N LEU A 237 11.03 -18.06 2.80
CA LEU A 237 12.03 -17.01 2.99
C LEU A 237 12.97 -17.34 4.16
N PRO A 238 14.28 -17.02 4.04
CA PRO A 238 15.21 -17.06 5.18
C PRO A 238 14.67 -16.20 6.32
N GLU A 239 14.64 -16.77 7.54
CA GLU A 239 14.16 -16.05 8.73
C GLU A 239 15.28 -15.24 9.37
N GLU A 240 14.89 -14.20 10.13
CA GLU A 240 15.76 -13.41 11.01
C GLU A 240 16.98 -12.81 10.28
N ASP A 241 16.82 -12.39 9.02
CA ASP A 241 17.90 -11.75 8.26
C ASP A 241 18.23 -10.36 8.85
N PRO A 242 19.45 -10.13 9.33
CA PRO A 242 19.84 -8.87 9.95
C PRO A 242 19.70 -7.66 9.04
N ARG A 243 19.90 -7.83 7.73
CA ARG A 243 19.81 -6.75 6.75
C ARG A 243 18.37 -6.25 6.55
N VAL A 244 17.39 -7.14 6.70
CA VAL A 244 15.98 -6.78 6.72
C VAL A 244 15.70 -5.86 7.91
N TYR A 245 16.22 -6.17 9.08
CA TYR A 245 16.07 -5.33 10.26
C TYR A 245 16.86 -4.02 10.17
N ASP A 246 18.00 -4.01 9.51
CA ASP A 246 18.75 -2.77 9.24
C ASP A 246 17.96 -1.82 8.33
N LEU A 247 17.31 -2.35 7.28
CA LEU A 247 16.39 -1.59 6.43
C LEU A 247 15.26 -0.95 7.25
N LEU A 248 14.63 -1.74 8.12
CA LEU A 248 13.55 -1.25 8.99
C LEU A 248 14.05 -0.21 10.00
N CYS A 249 15.20 -0.43 10.63
CA CYS A 249 15.79 0.55 11.56
C CYS A 249 16.15 1.87 10.90
N ALA A 250 16.58 1.83 9.64
CA ALA A 250 16.86 3.03 8.85
C ALA A 250 15.57 3.75 8.39
N ALA A 251 14.40 3.12 8.56
CA ALA A 251 13.11 3.54 7.99
C ALA A 251 13.15 3.70 6.46
N ASP A 252 13.97 2.90 5.78
CA ASP A 252 14.07 2.85 4.33
C ASP A 252 12.96 1.96 3.74
N THR A 253 11.72 2.32 4.03
CA THR A 253 10.55 1.45 3.86
C THR A 253 9.59 1.91 2.77
N VAL A 254 10.03 2.75 1.82
CA VAL A 254 9.23 3.12 0.66
C VAL A 254 8.87 1.86 -0.13
N GLY A 255 7.56 1.65 -0.36
CA GLY A 255 7.03 0.46 -1.03
C GLY A 255 6.95 -0.79 -0.15
N VAL A 256 7.49 -0.78 1.07
CA VAL A 256 7.38 -1.91 2.00
C VAL A 256 6.00 -1.93 2.65
N PHE A 257 5.35 -3.09 2.62
CA PHE A 257 4.00 -3.25 3.14
C PHE A 257 3.85 -2.74 4.57
N GLN A 258 2.76 -2.03 4.85
CA GLN A 258 2.29 -1.60 6.18
C GLN A 258 3.22 -0.64 6.95
N VAL A 259 4.51 -0.56 6.66
CA VAL A 259 5.49 0.24 7.43
C VAL A 259 6.01 1.47 6.67
N GLU A 260 5.32 1.87 5.62
CA GLU A 260 5.71 2.99 4.74
C GLU A 260 5.02 4.33 5.08
N SER A 261 4.08 4.35 6.02
CA SER A 261 3.45 5.60 6.42
C SER A 261 4.39 6.46 7.26
N ARG A 262 4.21 7.79 7.22
CA ARG A 262 5.03 8.73 7.99
C ARG A 262 5.16 8.37 9.48
N ALA A 263 4.05 7.98 10.09
CA ALA A 263 4.04 7.64 11.52
C ALA A 263 4.90 6.40 11.81
N GLN A 264 4.83 5.40 10.95
CA GLN A 264 5.65 4.19 11.06
C GLN A 264 7.13 4.47 10.79
N MET A 265 7.45 5.19 9.70
CA MET A 265 8.82 5.60 9.38
C MET A 265 9.46 6.46 10.48
N ASN A 266 8.67 7.26 11.21
CA ASN A 266 9.17 8.01 12.37
C ASN A 266 9.38 7.12 13.61
N THR A 267 8.71 5.99 13.70
CA THR A 267 8.78 5.09 14.85
C THR A 267 9.89 4.05 14.70
N LEU A 268 10.09 3.52 13.51
CA LEU A 268 11.06 2.45 13.23
C LEU A 268 12.48 2.74 13.74
N PRO A 269 13.11 3.93 13.54
CA PRO A 269 14.44 4.23 14.08
C PRO A 269 14.50 4.28 15.60
N ARG A 270 13.35 4.51 16.26
CA ARG A 270 13.21 4.56 17.71
C ARG A 270 12.91 3.18 18.31
N LEU A 271 12.11 2.38 17.60
CA LEU A 271 11.80 0.99 17.92
C LEU A 271 13.02 0.07 17.78
N LYS A 272 13.81 0.27 16.71
CA LYS A 272 14.98 -0.53 16.34
C LYS A 272 14.66 -2.02 16.31
N PRO A 273 13.82 -2.48 15.38
CA PRO A 273 13.47 -3.90 15.29
C PRO A 273 14.71 -4.76 15.04
N ARG A 274 14.80 -5.92 15.73
CA ARG A 274 15.91 -6.88 15.63
C ARG A 274 15.47 -8.32 15.57
N CYS A 275 14.15 -8.56 15.67
CA CYS A 275 13.54 -9.87 15.52
C CYS A 275 12.15 -9.73 14.91
N PHE A 276 11.59 -10.84 14.46
CA PHE A 276 10.27 -10.85 13.82
C PHE A 276 9.16 -10.29 14.73
N TYR A 277 9.21 -10.58 16.03
CA TYR A 277 8.21 -10.06 16.98
C TYR A 277 8.22 -8.53 17.10
N ASP A 278 9.35 -7.88 16.89
CA ASP A 278 9.42 -6.42 16.86
C ASP A 278 8.58 -5.82 15.71
N ILE A 279 8.51 -6.53 14.57
CA ILE A 279 7.62 -6.15 13.45
C ILE A 279 6.16 -6.34 13.84
N VAL A 280 5.81 -7.43 14.53
CA VAL A 280 4.46 -7.68 15.06
C VAL A 280 4.01 -6.53 15.97
N VAL A 281 4.90 -6.06 16.83
CA VAL A 281 4.65 -4.92 17.72
C VAL A 281 4.48 -3.62 16.92
N GLU A 282 5.33 -3.33 15.94
CA GLU A 282 5.25 -2.13 15.11
C GLU A 282 3.89 -2.01 14.41
N VAL A 283 3.43 -3.12 13.79
CA VAL A 283 2.13 -3.20 13.12
C VAL A 283 0.97 -2.86 14.09
N ALA A 284 1.06 -3.30 15.33
CA ALA A 284 0.04 -3.05 16.36
C ALA A 284 0.13 -1.64 16.97
N LEU A 285 1.36 -1.12 17.15
CA LEU A 285 1.64 0.08 17.92
C LEU A 285 1.22 1.37 17.18
N ILE A 286 1.47 1.43 15.87
CA ILE A 286 1.25 2.65 15.08
C ILE A 286 -0.10 2.62 14.38
N ARG A 287 -1.13 2.90 15.16
CA ARG A 287 -2.54 3.01 14.73
C ARG A 287 -3.24 4.13 15.50
N PRO A 288 -4.39 4.60 15.01
CA PRO A 288 -5.14 5.67 15.70
C PRO A 288 -5.41 5.39 17.20
N GLY A 289 -5.81 4.16 17.54
CA GLY A 289 -6.12 3.76 18.91
C GLY A 289 -4.93 3.88 19.88
N PRO A 290 -3.82 3.14 19.71
CA PRO A 290 -2.65 3.23 20.61
C PRO A 290 -2.01 4.61 20.65
N ILE A 291 -2.08 5.38 19.54
CA ILE A 291 -1.62 6.77 19.51
C ILE A 291 -2.48 7.64 20.44
N GLN A 292 -3.81 7.51 20.37
CA GLN A 292 -4.75 8.21 21.26
C GLN A 292 -4.64 7.74 22.70
N GLY A 293 -4.52 6.43 22.93
CA GLY A 293 -4.32 5.81 24.22
C GLY A 293 -2.95 6.04 24.86
N ARG A 294 -2.06 6.81 24.21
CA ARG A 294 -0.72 7.15 24.68
C ARG A 294 0.19 5.94 24.96
N SER A 295 -0.07 4.79 24.34
CA SER A 295 0.73 3.55 24.54
C SER A 295 2.08 3.59 23.83
N VAL A 296 2.23 4.37 22.76
CA VAL A 296 3.44 4.46 21.92
C VAL A 296 4.65 4.95 22.73
N ASN A 297 4.52 6.05 23.45
CA ASN A 297 5.63 6.66 24.16
C ASN A 297 6.18 5.80 25.33
N PRO A 298 5.35 5.21 26.21
CA PRO A 298 5.82 4.29 27.24
C PRO A 298 6.56 3.09 26.65
N TYR A 299 6.04 2.47 25.60
CA TYR A 299 6.70 1.34 24.94
C TYR A 299 8.10 1.73 24.44
N LEU A 300 8.23 2.82 23.68
CA LEU A 300 9.50 3.28 23.13
C LEU A 300 10.51 3.70 24.22
N ARG A 301 10.06 4.33 25.31
CA ARG A 301 10.95 4.67 26.45
C ARG A 301 11.48 3.43 27.14
N ARG A 302 10.64 2.41 27.37
CA ARG A 302 11.04 1.13 27.96
C ARG A 302 11.94 0.36 27.03
N ARG A 303 11.64 0.32 25.73
CA ARG A 303 12.49 -0.30 24.70
C ARG A 303 13.89 0.31 24.63
N SER A 304 14.00 1.62 24.79
CA SER A 304 15.27 2.35 24.79
C SER A 304 15.99 2.37 26.16
N GLY A 305 15.44 1.74 27.18
CA GLY A 305 16.01 1.74 28.54
C GLY A 305 15.84 3.06 29.32
N ARG A 306 15.11 4.04 28.75
CA ARG A 306 14.83 5.34 29.43
C ARG A 306 13.79 5.24 30.52
N GLU A 307 13.00 4.18 30.54
CA GLU A 307 12.00 3.85 31.55
C GLU A 307 12.14 2.38 31.93
N LYS A 308 12.09 2.09 33.24
CA LYS A 308 12.09 0.71 33.73
C LYS A 308 10.79 0.02 33.32
N VAL A 309 10.89 -1.25 32.89
CA VAL A 309 9.72 -2.11 32.72
C VAL A 309 9.14 -2.40 34.11
N THR A 310 7.88 -2.07 34.28
CA THR A 310 7.16 -2.30 35.54
C THR A 310 5.79 -2.90 35.24
N TYR A 311 5.34 -3.77 36.11
CA TYR A 311 4.02 -4.39 36.07
C TYR A 311 3.22 -3.94 37.29
N LEU A 312 1.91 -3.75 37.14
CA LEU A 312 1.04 -3.39 38.25
C LEU A 312 0.98 -4.48 39.33
N HIS A 313 1.15 -5.73 38.91
CA HIS A 313 1.26 -6.90 39.76
C HIS A 313 2.12 -7.98 39.06
N PRO A 314 2.87 -8.82 39.82
CA PRO A 314 3.71 -9.87 39.20
C PRO A 314 2.95 -10.85 38.29
N LEU A 315 1.70 -11.16 38.60
CA LEU A 315 0.85 -12.03 37.77
C LEU A 315 0.56 -11.47 36.35
N LEU A 316 0.82 -10.19 36.11
CA LEU A 316 0.66 -9.58 34.78
C LEU A 316 1.92 -9.75 33.90
N GLU A 317 3.04 -10.11 34.50
CA GLU A 317 4.31 -10.23 33.76
C GLU A 317 4.24 -11.23 32.61
N PRO A 318 3.70 -12.47 32.77
CA PRO A 318 3.64 -13.43 31.66
C PRO A 318 2.86 -12.88 30.46
N ALA A 319 1.76 -12.18 30.69
CA ALA A 319 0.93 -11.60 29.62
C ALA A 319 1.57 -10.38 28.97
N LEU A 320 2.38 -9.59 29.67
CA LEU A 320 2.86 -8.28 29.21
C LEU A 320 4.39 -8.22 28.96
N ARG A 321 5.13 -9.30 29.23
CA ARG A 321 6.60 -9.33 29.12
C ARG A 321 7.06 -8.96 27.70
N GLN A 322 6.47 -9.54 26.68
CA GLN A 322 6.85 -9.32 25.27
C GLN A 322 6.58 -7.88 24.80
N THR A 323 5.63 -7.20 25.44
CA THR A 323 5.30 -5.80 25.13
C THR A 323 5.78 -4.83 26.22
N LEU A 324 6.77 -5.23 27.01
CA LEU A 324 7.46 -4.39 28.01
C LEU A 324 6.49 -3.76 29.02
N GLY A 325 5.45 -4.52 29.42
CA GLY A 325 4.45 -4.06 30.37
C GLY A 325 3.37 -3.11 29.79
N VAL A 326 3.34 -2.94 28.46
CA VAL A 326 2.33 -2.10 27.79
C VAL A 326 1.33 -3.00 27.08
N PRO A 327 0.02 -2.95 27.38
CA PRO A 327 -0.97 -3.75 26.68
C PRO A 327 -1.16 -3.21 25.25
N LEU A 328 -1.03 -4.09 24.26
CA LEU A 328 -1.16 -3.82 22.83
C LEU A 328 -2.17 -4.76 22.15
N PHE A 329 -2.27 -6.01 22.63
CA PHE A 329 -3.02 -7.07 21.99
C PHE A 329 -4.23 -7.53 22.80
N GLN A 330 -5.32 -7.86 22.10
CA GLN A 330 -6.54 -8.40 22.71
C GLN A 330 -6.27 -9.69 23.47
N GLU A 331 -5.36 -10.52 22.96
CA GLU A 331 -4.93 -11.75 23.58
C GLU A 331 -4.26 -11.54 24.95
N GLN A 332 -3.55 -10.43 25.11
CA GLN A 332 -2.96 -10.07 26.41
C GLN A 332 -4.03 -9.81 27.48
N LEU A 333 -5.16 -9.21 27.07
CA LEU A 333 -6.27 -9.02 27.98
C LEU A 333 -6.90 -10.36 28.39
N MET A 334 -7.03 -11.30 27.44
CA MET A 334 -7.50 -12.66 27.75
C MET A 334 -6.54 -13.35 28.74
N ARG A 335 -5.22 -13.26 28.51
CA ARG A 335 -4.21 -13.79 29.45
C ARG A 335 -4.25 -13.12 30.81
N ILE A 336 -4.43 -11.82 30.88
CA ILE A 336 -4.61 -11.13 32.18
C ILE A 336 -5.85 -11.65 32.90
N ALA A 337 -6.96 -11.84 32.18
CA ALA A 337 -8.19 -12.36 32.78
C ALA A 337 -8.04 -13.81 33.25
N THR A 338 -7.27 -14.66 32.56
CA THR A 338 -6.98 -16.02 33.01
C THR A 338 -5.95 -16.07 34.12
N ASP A 339 -4.83 -15.35 33.97
CA ASP A 339 -3.66 -15.47 34.85
C ASP A 339 -3.84 -14.70 36.18
N ALA A 340 -4.39 -13.46 36.11
CA ALA A 340 -4.57 -12.59 37.27
C ALA A 340 -5.94 -12.71 37.92
N ALA A 341 -7.00 -13.07 37.18
CA ALA A 341 -8.34 -13.21 37.73
C ALA A 341 -8.90 -14.64 37.75
N GLY A 342 -8.15 -15.63 37.19
CA GLY A 342 -8.60 -17.03 37.21
C GLY A 342 -9.81 -17.34 36.32
N LEU A 343 -10.18 -16.46 35.42
CA LEU A 343 -11.31 -16.68 34.54
C LEU A 343 -11.03 -17.82 33.56
N SER A 344 -12.06 -18.60 33.21
CA SER A 344 -11.94 -19.58 32.16
C SER A 344 -11.68 -18.92 30.80
N GLY A 345 -11.07 -19.65 29.86
CA GLY A 345 -10.84 -19.15 28.48
C GLY A 345 -12.11 -18.65 27.81
N ALA A 346 -13.26 -19.32 28.05
CA ALA A 346 -14.57 -18.90 27.57
C ALA A 346 -15.01 -17.53 28.12
N ARG A 347 -14.79 -17.29 29.40
CA ARG A 347 -15.11 -15.99 30.06
C ARG A 347 -14.14 -14.90 29.59
N ALA A 348 -12.86 -15.22 29.40
CA ALA A 348 -11.87 -14.32 28.85
C ALA A 348 -12.21 -13.91 27.40
N ASP A 349 -12.75 -14.85 26.56
CA ASP A 349 -13.23 -14.51 25.21
C ASP A 349 -14.50 -13.64 25.25
N GLN A 350 -15.42 -13.85 26.20
CA GLN A 350 -16.56 -12.94 26.40
C GLN A 350 -16.09 -11.51 26.74
N LEU A 351 -15.06 -11.38 27.58
CA LEU A 351 -14.45 -10.08 27.92
C LEU A 351 -13.87 -9.41 26.66
N ARG A 352 -13.14 -10.16 25.84
CA ARG A 352 -12.59 -9.69 24.58
C ARG A 352 -13.69 -9.22 23.58
N ARG A 353 -14.78 -9.97 23.46
CA ARG A 353 -15.91 -9.60 22.57
C ARG A 353 -16.65 -8.36 23.07
N ALA A 354 -16.73 -8.19 24.38
CA ALA A 354 -17.29 -6.98 24.98
C ALA A 354 -16.55 -5.72 24.51
N MET A 355 -15.23 -5.81 24.29
CA MET A 355 -14.40 -4.68 23.82
C MET A 355 -14.67 -4.26 22.37
N GLY A 356 -14.95 -5.18 21.46
CA GLY A 356 -15.20 -4.90 20.06
C GLY A 356 -16.61 -4.39 19.72
N ALA A 357 -17.49 -4.25 20.70
CA ALA A 357 -18.89 -3.92 20.49
C ALA A 357 -19.15 -2.42 20.60
N LYS A 358 -20.21 -1.92 19.92
CA LYS A 358 -20.64 -0.50 19.98
C LYS A 358 -20.98 -0.02 21.42
N ARG A 359 -21.20 -0.94 22.38
CA ARG A 359 -21.47 -0.69 23.80
C ARG A 359 -20.40 -1.30 24.69
N SER A 360 -19.15 -1.15 24.30
CA SER A 360 -17.99 -1.72 24.99
C SER A 360 -17.90 -1.36 26.49
N PRO A 361 -18.05 -0.08 26.92
CA PRO A 361 -17.96 0.27 28.32
C PRO A 361 -19.03 -0.38 29.19
N GLU A 362 -20.30 -0.46 28.74
CA GLU A 362 -21.41 -1.06 29.49
C GLU A 362 -21.22 -2.58 29.66
N ARG A 363 -20.72 -3.26 28.62
CA ARG A 363 -20.44 -4.70 28.67
C ARG A 363 -19.23 -5.02 29.55
N MET A 364 -18.21 -4.14 29.53
CA MET A 364 -17.05 -4.27 30.41
C MET A 364 -17.44 -4.10 31.89
N GLU A 365 -18.33 -3.14 32.21
CA GLU A 365 -18.81 -2.95 33.58
C GLU A 365 -19.59 -4.17 34.10
N ALA A 366 -20.37 -4.84 33.25
CA ALA A 366 -21.06 -6.08 33.59
C ALA A 366 -20.13 -7.24 33.97
N LEU A 367 -18.90 -7.25 33.44
CA LEU A 367 -17.87 -8.27 33.73
C LEU A 367 -16.91 -7.86 34.85
N LYS A 368 -17.05 -6.63 35.39
CA LYS A 368 -16.19 -6.09 36.45
C LYS A 368 -16.23 -6.94 37.70
N GLY A 369 -17.43 -7.37 38.11
CA GLY A 369 -17.63 -8.18 39.31
C GLY A 369 -16.81 -9.46 39.30
N ASP A 370 -16.90 -10.26 38.25
CA ASP A 370 -16.17 -11.52 38.11
C ASP A 370 -14.65 -11.29 38.12
N LEU A 371 -14.21 -10.25 37.41
CA LEU A 371 -12.79 -9.92 37.30
C LEU A 371 -12.21 -9.46 38.65
N MET A 372 -12.95 -8.62 39.40
CA MET A 372 -12.54 -8.13 40.72
C MET A 372 -12.50 -9.27 41.75
N ALA A 373 -13.51 -10.15 41.77
CA ALA A 373 -13.56 -11.30 42.66
C ALA A 373 -12.40 -12.25 42.41
N GLY A 374 -12.15 -12.61 41.16
CA GLY A 374 -11.06 -13.52 40.81
C GLY A 374 -9.67 -12.96 41.11
N MET A 375 -9.46 -11.64 40.95
CA MET A 375 -8.21 -10.97 41.35
C MET A 375 -8.04 -10.92 42.89
N GLU A 376 -9.14 -10.79 43.65
CA GLU A 376 -9.12 -10.85 45.12
C GLU A 376 -8.71 -12.23 45.65
N GLU A 377 -9.30 -13.30 45.08
CA GLU A 377 -8.92 -14.68 45.40
C GLU A 377 -7.45 -14.97 45.15
N ARG A 378 -6.83 -14.25 44.24
CA ARG A 378 -5.39 -14.37 43.91
C ARG A 378 -4.50 -13.39 44.69
N GLY A 379 -5.04 -12.73 45.70
CA GLY A 379 -4.30 -11.88 46.62
C GLY A 379 -3.93 -10.49 46.11
N ILE A 380 -4.57 -10.01 45.04
CA ILE A 380 -4.32 -8.66 44.52
C ILE A 380 -5.09 -7.66 45.37
N ASP A 381 -4.43 -6.64 45.87
CA ASP A 381 -5.05 -5.60 46.75
C ASP A 381 -6.06 -4.73 45.95
N ALA A 382 -7.04 -4.18 46.67
CA ALA A 382 -8.14 -3.44 46.04
C ALA A 382 -7.71 -2.24 45.17
N PRO A 383 -6.75 -1.39 45.61
CA PRO A 383 -6.24 -0.32 44.71
C PRO A 383 -5.58 -0.82 43.42
N THR A 384 -4.86 -1.93 43.49
CA THR A 384 -4.22 -2.52 42.31
C THR A 384 -5.24 -3.14 41.37
N ARG A 385 -6.28 -3.82 41.93
CA ARG A 385 -7.39 -4.36 41.11
C ARG A 385 -8.10 -3.26 40.32
N GLU A 386 -8.42 -2.14 40.94
CA GLU A 386 -9.08 -1.01 40.26
C GLU A 386 -8.19 -0.42 39.16
N ARG A 387 -6.89 -0.25 39.41
CA ARG A 387 -5.94 0.22 38.42
C ARG A 387 -5.82 -0.73 37.22
N ILE A 388 -5.80 -2.04 37.47
CA ILE A 388 -5.79 -3.05 36.40
C ILE A 388 -7.07 -2.93 35.57
N PHE A 389 -8.23 -2.85 36.21
CA PHE A 389 -9.51 -2.72 35.52
C PHE A 389 -9.60 -1.44 34.68
N GLU A 390 -9.20 -0.30 35.20
CA GLU A 390 -9.16 0.96 34.44
C GLU A 390 -8.19 0.90 33.26
N GLN A 391 -7.06 0.22 33.42
CA GLN A 391 -6.13 -0.02 32.31
C GLN A 391 -6.77 -0.89 31.21
N LEU A 392 -7.46 -1.97 31.60
CA LEU A 392 -8.16 -2.87 30.67
C LEU A 392 -9.32 -2.16 29.97
N LYS A 393 -10.09 -1.36 30.71
CA LYS A 393 -11.20 -0.56 30.20
C LYS A 393 -10.72 0.49 29.19
N GLY A 394 -9.66 1.22 29.51
CA GLY A 394 -9.03 2.16 28.58
C GLY A 394 -8.46 1.50 27.34
N PHE A 395 -8.08 0.23 27.44
CA PHE A 395 -7.56 -0.57 26.31
C PHE A 395 -8.68 -1.19 25.46
N ALA A 396 -9.89 -1.34 26.01
CA ALA A 396 -11.02 -2.02 25.36
C ALA A 396 -11.37 -1.46 23.99
N ASP A 397 -11.23 -0.14 23.78
CA ASP A 397 -11.62 0.53 22.55
C ASP A 397 -10.61 0.34 21.39
N PHE A 398 -9.38 -0.14 21.66
CA PHE A 398 -8.32 -0.16 20.65
C PHE A 398 -7.38 -1.37 20.69
N GLY A 399 -7.66 -2.39 21.48
CA GLY A 399 -6.89 -3.64 21.46
C GLY A 399 -6.82 -4.26 20.06
N PHE A 400 -5.64 -4.74 19.65
CA PHE A 400 -5.41 -5.31 18.34
C PHE A 400 -5.29 -6.83 18.40
N PRO A 401 -5.75 -7.54 17.36
CA PRO A 401 -5.50 -8.97 17.27
C PRO A 401 -4.01 -9.26 17.05
N GLU A 402 -3.38 -9.98 17.97
CA GLU A 402 -1.97 -10.37 17.88
C GLU A 402 -1.72 -11.21 16.62
N SER A 403 -2.58 -12.18 16.36
CA SER A 403 -2.54 -13.03 15.17
C SER A 403 -2.64 -12.27 13.85
N HIS A 404 -3.43 -11.20 13.84
CA HIS A 404 -3.51 -10.33 12.66
C HIS A 404 -2.19 -9.57 12.45
N SER A 405 -1.55 -9.11 13.55
CA SER A 405 -0.21 -8.52 13.48
C SER A 405 0.82 -9.51 12.95
N PHE A 406 0.77 -10.79 13.37
CA PHE A 406 1.65 -11.84 12.85
C PHE A 406 1.46 -12.04 11.34
N SER A 407 0.22 -12.17 10.88
CA SER A 407 -0.07 -12.33 9.45
C SER A 407 0.49 -11.15 8.62
N PHE A 408 0.35 -9.93 9.12
CA PHE A 408 0.86 -8.74 8.44
C PHE A 408 2.38 -8.62 8.54
N ALA A 409 2.98 -9.02 9.68
CA ALA A 409 4.44 -9.02 9.85
C ALA A 409 5.14 -9.95 8.84
N HIS A 410 4.55 -11.08 8.46
CA HIS A 410 5.06 -11.93 7.38
C HIS A 410 5.16 -11.19 6.05
N ILE A 411 4.15 -10.38 5.71
CA ILE A 411 4.14 -9.61 4.46
C ILE A 411 5.12 -8.43 4.55
N VAL A 412 5.24 -7.77 5.73
CA VAL A 412 6.28 -6.75 5.98
C VAL A 412 7.65 -7.33 5.77
N TYR A 413 7.93 -8.48 6.39
CA TYR A 413 9.22 -9.14 6.30
C TYR A 413 9.54 -9.55 4.84
N ALA A 414 8.59 -10.17 4.15
CA ALA A 414 8.76 -10.60 2.76
C ALA A 414 9.03 -9.43 1.81
N SER A 415 8.27 -8.34 1.92
CA SER A 415 8.47 -7.16 1.09
C SER A 415 9.79 -6.43 1.41
N SER A 416 10.22 -6.40 2.69
CA SER A 416 11.51 -5.87 3.10
C SER A 416 12.66 -6.73 2.58
N TRP A 417 12.53 -8.05 2.67
CA TRP A 417 13.53 -9.01 2.19
C TRP A 417 13.75 -8.87 0.68
N LEU A 418 12.65 -8.79 -0.10
CA LEU A 418 12.73 -8.56 -1.55
C LEU A 418 13.39 -7.22 -1.86
N LYS A 419 13.07 -6.15 -1.15
CA LYS A 419 13.70 -4.84 -1.35
C LYS A 419 15.21 -4.91 -1.12
N VAL A 420 15.67 -5.66 -0.11
CA VAL A 420 17.11 -5.80 0.22
C VAL A 420 17.83 -6.68 -0.81
N HIS A 421 17.29 -7.85 -1.12
CA HIS A 421 18.00 -8.92 -1.82
C HIS A 421 17.70 -9.02 -3.33
N ALA A 422 16.58 -8.47 -3.77
CA ALA A 422 16.13 -8.50 -5.17
C ALA A 422 15.41 -7.19 -5.52
N PRO A 423 16.11 -6.03 -5.40
CA PRO A 423 15.45 -4.73 -5.53
C PRO A 423 14.84 -4.50 -6.91
N GLU A 424 15.44 -4.98 -7.99
CA GLU A 424 14.89 -4.86 -9.34
C GLU A 424 13.51 -5.54 -9.44
N HIS A 425 13.41 -6.76 -8.95
CA HIS A 425 12.17 -7.54 -8.92
C HIS A 425 11.13 -6.92 -7.99
N PHE A 426 11.57 -6.40 -6.84
CA PHE A 426 10.70 -5.68 -5.90
C PHE A 426 10.06 -4.45 -6.56
N TYR A 427 10.86 -3.56 -7.19
CA TYR A 427 10.33 -2.35 -7.80
C TYR A 427 9.51 -2.65 -9.06
N ALA A 428 9.92 -3.60 -9.89
CA ALA A 428 9.14 -4.02 -11.05
C ALA A 428 7.76 -4.55 -10.63
N ALA A 429 7.72 -5.43 -9.64
CA ALA A 429 6.49 -6.04 -9.14
C ALA A 429 5.53 -5.02 -8.52
N ILE A 430 6.03 -4.07 -7.71
CA ILE A 430 5.20 -3.00 -7.15
C ILE A 430 4.65 -2.07 -8.22
N LEU A 431 5.45 -1.74 -9.24
CA LEU A 431 5.01 -0.93 -10.37
C LEU A 431 3.98 -1.66 -11.22
N ALA A 432 4.14 -2.98 -11.43
CA ALA A 432 3.18 -3.83 -12.14
C ALA A 432 1.84 -3.99 -11.40
N SER A 433 1.87 -3.89 -10.06
CA SER A 433 0.69 -4.08 -9.20
C SER A 433 -0.09 -2.79 -8.92
N GLN A 434 0.27 -1.68 -9.56
CA GLN A 434 -0.45 -0.41 -9.36
C GLN A 434 -1.90 -0.48 -9.89
N PRO A 435 -2.87 0.20 -9.24
CA PRO A 435 -2.73 1.14 -8.12
C PRO A 435 -2.70 0.44 -6.76
N MET A 436 -1.61 0.59 -6.02
CA MET A 436 -1.48 0.07 -4.66
C MET A 436 -0.48 0.92 -3.83
N GLY A 437 -0.43 0.65 -2.51
CA GLY A 437 0.54 1.24 -1.60
C GLY A 437 0.32 2.73 -1.30
N PHE A 438 1.21 3.27 -0.48
CA PHE A 438 1.16 4.65 0.00
C PHE A 438 1.79 5.62 -1.01
N TYR A 439 2.86 5.21 -1.69
CA TYR A 439 3.61 6.05 -2.61
C TYR A 439 3.15 5.96 -4.06
N SER A 440 3.39 7.02 -4.82
CA SER A 440 3.08 7.07 -6.25
C SER A 440 4.13 6.29 -7.07
N PRO A 441 3.81 5.85 -8.29
CA PRO A 441 4.82 5.28 -9.19
C PRO A 441 6.04 6.18 -9.40
N ALA A 442 5.84 7.51 -9.46
CA ALA A 442 6.94 8.46 -9.60
C ALA A 442 7.92 8.38 -8.42
N THR A 443 7.38 8.35 -7.20
CA THR A 443 8.19 8.22 -5.98
C THR A 443 8.92 6.87 -5.93
N LEU A 444 8.24 5.76 -6.30
CA LEU A 444 8.84 4.43 -6.36
C LEU A 444 10.01 4.36 -7.35
N VAL A 445 9.87 4.95 -8.53
CA VAL A 445 10.94 5.04 -9.53
C VAL A 445 12.13 5.85 -9.00
N GLN A 446 11.88 6.97 -8.34
CA GLN A 446 12.97 7.78 -7.77
C GLN A 446 13.63 7.10 -6.58
N ASP A 447 12.88 6.36 -5.77
CA ASP A 447 13.42 5.54 -4.68
C ASP A 447 14.33 4.41 -5.23
N ALA A 448 13.89 3.67 -6.25
CA ALA A 448 14.70 2.68 -6.95
C ALA A 448 16.04 3.27 -7.43
N ARG A 449 15.99 4.46 -8.04
CA ARG A 449 17.18 5.14 -8.55
C ARG A 449 18.13 5.60 -7.44
N ARG A 450 17.61 6.10 -6.32
CA ARG A 450 18.43 6.45 -5.13
C ARG A 450 19.21 5.25 -4.60
N HIS A 451 18.65 4.05 -4.74
CA HIS A 451 19.31 2.79 -4.38
C HIS A 451 20.20 2.21 -5.48
N GLY A 452 20.36 2.89 -6.61
CA GLY A 452 21.21 2.43 -7.70
C GLY A 452 20.54 1.46 -8.68
N VAL A 453 19.25 1.15 -8.49
CA VAL A 453 18.47 0.34 -9.43
C VAL A 453 18.25 1.12 -10.72
N ARG A 454 18.60 0.50 -11.84
CA ARG A 454 18.39 1.08 -13.18
C ARG A 454 16.91 0.99 -13.54
N VAL A 455 16.33 2.10 -13.99
CA VAL A 455 14.97 2.15 -14.51
C VAL A 455 14.99 2.68 -15.94
N THR A 456 14.31 1.98 -16.85
CA THR A 456 14.24 2.33 -18.26
C THR A 456 12.81 2.66 -18.68
N GLY A 457 12.66 3.57 -19.64
CA GLY A 457 11.36 4.00 -20.15
C GLY A 457 10.63 2.89 -20.93
N PRO A 458 9.36 3.12 -21.31
CA PRO A 458 8.62 2.15 -22.13
C PRO A 458 9.24 2.01 -23.51
N SER A 459 9.17 0.81 -24.08
CA SER A 459 9.66 0.46 -25.43
C SER A 459 8.66 -0.47 -26.12
N VAL A 460 8.31 -0.20 -27.37
CA VAL A 460 7.39 -1.08 -28.12
C VAL A 460 8.01 -2.45 -28.40
N ASN A 461 9.35 -2.53 -28.46
CA ASN A 461 10.06 -3.78 -28.72
C ASN A 461 10.47 -4.54 -27.45
N ASP A 462 10.53 -3.89 -26.29
CA ASP A 462 11.08 -4.52 -25.10
C ASP A 462 10.08 -4.59 -23.93
N SER A 463 9.21 -3.58 -23.75
CA SER A 463 8.28 -3.56 -22.62
C SER A 463 7.21 -4.64 -22.74
N LEU A 464 6.90 -5.27 -21.61
CA LEU A 464 5.65 -6.04 -21.45
C LEU A 464 4.46 -5.09 -21.25
N VAL A 465 3.28 -5.67 -21.06
CA VAL A 465 2.09 -4.85 -20.71
C VAL A 465 2.35 -4.10 -19.41
N ASP A 466 2.80 -4.80 -18.39
CA ASP A 466 3.13 -4.23 -17.08
C ASP A 466 4.65 -4.11 -16.91
N ALA A 467 5.08 -3.43 -15.86
CA ALA A 467 6.50 -3.29 -15.55
C ALA A 467 7.12 -4.67 -15.29
N SER A 468 8.40 -4.83 -15.68
CA SER A 468 9.12 -6.10 -15.58
C SER A 468 10.62 -5.88 -15.41
N VAL A 469 11.34 -6.92 -15.01
CA VAL A 469 12.80 -6.93 -14.99
C VAL A 469 13.32 -7.34 -16.37
N GLN A 470 14.37 -6.68 -16.84
CA GLN A 470 15.05 -6.99 -18.09
C GLN A 470 16.56 -6.98 -17.90
N ARG A 471 17.27 -7.83 -18.65
CA ARG A 471 18.72 -7.73 -18.77
C ARG A 471 19.10 -6.56 -19.69
N VAL A 472 20.11 -5.82 -19.27
CA VAL A 472 20.66 -4.72 -20.07
C VAL A 472 21.62 -5.32 -21.08
N GLY A 473 21.32 -5.18 -22.38
CA GLY A 473 22.23 -5.61 -23.44
C GLY A 473 23.51 -4.76 -23.47
N GLU A 474 24.62 -5.35 -23.91
CA GLU A 474 25.92 -4.66 -24.07
C GLU A 474 25.81 -3.39 -24.94
N ASN A 475 24.86 -3.34 -25.87
CA ASN A 475 24.62 -2.22 -26.76
C ASN A 475 23.75 -1.08 -26.17
N GLU A 476 23.13 -1.26 -25.02
CA GLU A 476 22.42 -0.18 -24.29
C GLU A 476 23.38 0.70 -23.46
N THR A 477 24.69 0.47 -23.55
CA THR A 477 25.72 1.37 -23.01
C THR A 477 25.90 2.65 -23.83
N GLY A 478 25.18 2.80 -24.95
CA GLY A 478 25.14 4.01 -25.74
C GLY A 478 24.69 5.21 -24.88
N GLU A 479 25.28 6.37 -25.11
CA GLU A 479 25.12 7.66 -24.44
C GLU A 479 23.67 8.17 -24.31
N SER A 480 22.66 7.40 -24.72
CA SER A 480 21.26 7.66 -24.48
C SER A 480 20.92 7.34 -23.04
N TYR A 481 21.18 8.33 -22.19
CA TYR A 481 20.74 8.35 -20.82
C TYR A 481 21.45 7.39 -19.85
N ASN A 482 22.76 7.59 -19.69
CA ASN A 482 23.42 7.26 -18.43
C ASN A 482 22.86 8.22 -17.36
N PRO A 483 21.95 7.80 -16.47
CA PRO A 483 21.67 8.56 -15.27
C PRO A 483 22.99 8.55 -14.53
N GLY A 484 23.76 9.64 -14.65
CA GLY A 484 25.07 9.74 -14.04
C GLY A 484 24.98 9.06 -12.68
N ARG A 485 26.01 8.26 -12.32
CA ARG A 485 26.16 7.70 -10.98
C ARG A 485 25.45 8.64 -10.04
N PRO A 486 24.47 8.22 -9.22
CA PRO A 486 23.92 9.10 -8.23
C PRO A 486 25.16 9.74 -7.61
N GLU A 487 25.32 11.05 -7.82
CA GLU A 487 26.42 11.76 -7.18
C GLU A 487 26.37 11.21 -5.78
N SER A 488 27.47 10.69 -5.30
CA SER A 488 27.58 9.96 -4.05
C SER A 488 27.35 10.92 -2.87
N LEU A 489 26.16 11.48 -2.88
CA LEU A 489 25.60 12.21 -1.76
C LEU A 489 25.11 11.14 -0.80
N PRO A 490 25.62 11.11 0.44
CA PRO A 490 25.10 10.22 1.43
C PRO A 490 23.61 10.55 1.60
N SER A 491 22.75 9.82 0.91
CA SER A 491 21.33 9.82 1.20
C SER A 491 21.18 9.18 2.56
N ARG A 492 20.89 10.00 3.54
CA ARG A 492 20.74 9.51 4.90
C ARG A 492 19.52 8.61 4.99
N GLY A 493 19.69 7.45 5.63
CA GLY A 493 18.63 6.46 5.81
C GLY A 493 18.47 5.49 4.64
N THR A 494 19.32 5.52 3.63
CA THR A 494 19.35 4.48 2.61
C THR A 494 20.29 3.35 3.02
N VAL A 495 19.77 2.14 2.96
CA VAL A 495 20.55 0.91 3.19
C VAL A 495 21.09 0.41 1.86
N ALA A 496 22.29 -0.19 1.87
CA ALA A 496 22.83 -0.82 0.69
C ALA A 496 21.98 -2.04 0.30
N LEU A 497 21.39 -2.00 -0.89
CA LEU A 497 20.65 -3.10 -1.46
C LEU A 497 21.55 -3.96 -2.36
N ASP A 498 21.14 -5.20 -2.59
CA ASP A 498 21.84 -6.11 -3.47
C ASP A 498 21.47 -5.85 -4.94
N VAL A 499 21.87 -4.72 -5.47
CA VAL A 499 21.56 -4.31 -6.84
C VAL A 499 22.38 -5.11 -7.85
N ASP A 500 21.70 -5.71 -8.82
CA ASP A 500 22.32 -6.36 -9.97
C ASP A 500 22.44 -5.34 -11.13
N ARG A 501 23.69 -5.05 -11.53
CA ARG A 501 23.98 -4.04 -12.57
C ARG A 501 23.63 -4.50 -13.99
N GLU A 502 23.42 -5.79 -14.17
CA GLU A 502 22.99 -6.36 -15.45
C GLU A 502 21.47 -6.30 -15.63
N LEU A 503 20.74 -5.98 -14.55
CA LEU A 503 19.29 -5.88 -14.58
C LEU A 503 18.81 -4.42 -14.57
N ALA A 504 17.65 -4.22 -15.15
CA ALA A 504 16.92 -2.95 -15.11
C ALA A 504 15.42 -3.20 -14.97
N VAL A 505 14.75 -2.28 -14.28
CA VAL A 505 13.29 -2.21 -14.24
C VAL A 505 12.82 -1.51 -15.51
N ARG A 506 12.07 -2.19 -16.36
CA ARG A 506 11.44 -1.63 -17.57
C ARG A 506 10.01 -1.20 -17.25
N ILE A 507 9.69 0.05 -17.56
CA ILE A 507 8.32 0.56 -17.46
C ILE A 507 7.43 -0.14 -18.49
N GLY A 508 6.27 -0.64 -18.03
CA GLY A 508 5.30 -1.33 -18.89
C GLY A 508 4.52 -0.39 -19.81
N LEU A 509 3.98 -0.94 -20.88
CA LEU A 509 3.15 -0.18 -21.85
C LEU A 509 1.82 0.27 -21.22
N SER A 510 1.28 -0.44 -20.23
CA SER A 510 0.07 -0.05 -19.47
C SER A 510 0.24 1.29 -18.74
N GLN A 511 1.48 1.66 -18.41
CA GLN A 511 1.80 2.93 -17.75
C GLN A 511 1.65 4.13 -18.71
N VAL A 512 1.67 3.91 -20.04
CA VAL A 512 1.43 4.97 -21.03
C VAL A 512 -0.05 5.35 -20.99
N ARG A 513 -0.34 6.57 -20.54
CA ARG A 513 -1.69 7.06 -20.30
C ARG A 513 -2.57 7.01 -21.55
N GLY A 514 -3.70 6.33 -21.44
CA GLY A 514 -4.70 6.21 -22.51
C GLY A 514 -4.30 5.25 -23.64
N LEU A 515 -3.32 4.39 -23.43
CA LEU A 515 -3.02 3.30 -24.35
C LEU A 515 -4.03 2.15 -24.23
N GLY A 516 -4.49 1.85 -23.00
CA GLY A 516 -5.53 0.87 -22.73
C GLY A 516 -5.25 -0.50 -23.37
N ALA A 517 -6.23 -1.06 -24.07
CA ALA A 517 -6.12 -2.36 -24.73
C ALA A 517 -5.04 -2.43 -25.84
N ALA A 518 -4.55 -1.28 -26.33
CA ALA A 518 -3.48 -1.28 -27.32
C ALA A 518 -2.16 -1.82 -26.77
N ALA A 519 -1.90 -1.66 -25.45
CA ALA A 519 -0.71 -2.23 -24.82
C ALA A 519 -0.62 -3.75 -25.05
N LYS A 520 -1.71 -4.47 -24.81
CA LYS A 520 -1.76 -5.92 -25.05
C LYS A 520 -1.60 -6.28 -26.52
N ARG A 521 -2.27 -5.56 -27.42
CA ARG A 521 -2.13 -5.81 -28.87
C ARG A 521 -0.70 -5.63 -29.36
N ILE A 522 0.02 -4.63 -28.86
CA ILE A 522 1.44 -4.41 -29.19
C ILE A 522 2.29 -5.60 -28.75
N VAL A 523 2.12 -6.04 -27.50
CA VAL A 523 2.88 -7.19 -26.97
C VAL A 523 2.53 -8.48 -27.74
N ASP A 524 1.27 -8.72 -28.08
CA ASP A 524 0.83 -9.89 -28.82
C ASP A 524 1.36 -9.87 -30.27
N ALA A 525 1.27 -8.73 -30.97
CA ALA A 525 1.79 -8.57 -32.34
C ALA A 525 3.30 -8.76 -32.40
N ARG A 526 4.05 -8.32 -31.40
CA ARG A 526 5.51 -8.49 -31.31
C ARG A 526 5.96 -9.95 -31.25
N ARG A 527 5.10 -10.90 -30.85
CA ARG A 527 5.43 -12.33 -30.88
C ARG A 527 5.82 -12.85 -32.30
N GLN A 528 5.40 -12.15 -33.36
CA GLN A 528 5.74 -12.43 -34.73
C GLN A 528 7.09 -11.82 -35.16
N GLY A 529 7.82 -11.18 -34.23
CA GLY A 529 9.08 -10.48 -34.47
C GLY A 529 9.02 -9.02 -34.01
N ALA A 530 10.18 -8.45 -33.72
CA ALA A 530 10.31 -7.05 -33.33
C ALA A 530 9.73 -6.11 -34.41
N PHE A 531 9.23 -4.96 -33.99
CA PHE A 531 8.80 -3.92 -34.93
C PHE A 531 10.02 -3.24 -35.53
N THR A 532 9.98 -3.01 -36.83
CA THR A 532 11.09 -2.42 -37.61
C THR A 532 10.87 -0.93 -37.89
N SER A 533 9.63 -0.47 -37.85
CA SER A 533 9.25 0.93 -38.08
C SER A 533 7.94 1.29 -37.37
N GLN A 534 7.66 2.60 -37.30
CA GLN A 534 6.39 3.11 -36.81
C GLN A 534 5.20 2.66 -37.67
N ALA A 535 5.40 2.52 -39.00
CA ALA A 535 4.38 2.00 -39.91
C ALA A 535 4.09 0.51 -39.65
N ASP A 536 5.12 -0.31 -39.46
CA ASP A 536 5.01 -1.73 -39.11
C ASP A 536 4.25 -1.91 -37.78
N LEU A 537 4.57 -1.08 -36.76
CA LEU A 537 3.83 -1.06 -35.51
C LEU A 537 2.35 -0.72 -35.71
N ALA A 538 2.06 0.34 -36.47
CA ALA A 538 0.69 0.76 -36.75
C ALA A 538 -0.11 -0.36 -37.41
N GLN A 539 0.50 -1.02 -38.39
CA GLN A 539 -0.10 -2.08 -39.20
C GLN A 539 -0.37 -3.34 -38.36
N ARG A 540 0.65 -3.87 -37.69
CA ARG A 540 0.56 -5.16 -36.99
C ARG A 540 -0.22 -5.10 -35.70
N ALA A 541 -0.12 -4.00 -34.94
CA ALA A 541 -0.78 -3.84 -33.63
C ALA A 541 -2.08 -3.03 -33.69
N HIS A 542 -2.48 -2.57 -34.88
CA HIS A 542 -3.68 -1.73 -35.07
C HIS A 542 -3.75 -0.55 -34.09
N VAL A 543 -2.65 0.22 -34.01
CA VAL A 543 -2.49 1.34 -33.09
C VAL A 543 -3.16 2.58 -33.69
N SER A 544 -4.05 3.25 -32.94
CA SER A 544 -4.67 4.50 -33.38
C SER A 544 -3.68 5.66 -33.37
N ALA A 545 -3.97 6.73 -34.12
CA ALA A 545 -3.16 7.94 -34.16
C ALA A 545 -2.89 8.52 -32.77
N SER A 546 -3.93 8.62 -31.93
CA SER A 546 -3.79 9.11 -30.56
C SER A 546 -2.92 8.20 -29.69
N ALA A 547 -3.01 6.88 -29.85
CA ALA A 547 -2.15 5.95 -29.11
C ALA A 547 -0.69 6.01 -29.61
N MET A 548 -0.48 6.17 -30.91
CA MET A 548 0.84 6.32 -31.51
C MET A 548 1.53 7.60 -31.04
N GLU A 549 0.81 8.72 -31.00
CA GLU A 549 1.31 9.99 -30.47
C GLU A 549 1.76 9.85 -28.99
N LYS A 550 0.97 9.16 -28.17
CA LYS A 550 1.30 8.91 -26.77
C LYS A 550 2.52 8.02 -26.61
N LEU A 551 2.66 6.99 -27.43
CA LEU A 551 3.84 6.13 -27.45
C LEU A 551 5.09 6.94 -27.85
N ALA A 552 4.99 7.78 -28.88
CA ALA A 552 6.09 8.65 -29.30
C ALA A 552 6.51 9.60 -28.18
N MET A 553 5.55 10.30 -27.56
CA MET A 553 5.84 11.25 -26.48
C MET A 553 6.35 10.56 -25.21
N ALA A 554 5.98 9.31 -24.96
CA ALA A 554 6.53 8.49 -23.89
C ALA A 554 7.95 7.96 -24.17
N GLY A 555 8.49 8.17 -25.38
CA GLY A 555 9.79 7.63 -25.80
C GLY A 555 9.76 6.16 -26.22
N ALA A 556 8.58 5.55 -26.30
CA ALA A 556 8.43 4.12 -26.60
C ALA A 556 8.83 3.72 -28.01
N LEU A 557 9.04 4.69 -28.91
CA LEU A 557 9.47 4.50 -30.30
C LEU A 557 10.97 4.72 -30.50
N GLU A 558 11.73 5.10 -29.47
CA GLU A 558 13.16 5.36 -29.58
C GLU A 558 13.94 4.11 -29.98
N CYS A 559 13.45 2.90 -29.64
CA CYS A 559 14.01 1.63 -30.12
C CYS A 559 13.90 1.40 -31.64
N LEU A 560 13.05 2.18 -32.32
CA LEU A 560 12.92 2.19 -33.79
C LEU A 560 13.76 3.29 -34.46
N GLY A 561 14.60 4.00 -33.70
CA GLY A 561 15.34 5.16 -34.17
C GLY A 561 14.47 6.41 -34.41
N VAL A 562 13.26 6.45 -33.89
CA VAL A 562 12.28 7.54 -34.07
C VAL A 562 12.27 8.46 -32.85
N GLY A 563 12.62 9.73 -33.10
CA GLY A 563 12.54 10.77 -32.06
C GLY A 563 11.11 11.07 -31.62
N ARG A 564 10.93 11.59 -30.40
CA ARG A 564 9.59 11.82 -29.82
C ARG A 564 8.73 12.78 -30.64
N ARG A 565 9.31 13.93 -31.07
CA ARG A 565 8.60 14.92 -31.93
C ARG A 565 8.31 14.36 -33.31
N GLU A 566 9.27 13.63 -33.87
CA GLU A 566 9.16 13.01 -35.19
C GLU A 566 8.07 11.94 -35.18
N GLY A 567 8.06 11.06 -34.16
CA GLY A 567 7.06 10.02 -34.03
C GLY A 567 5.65 10.58 -33.79
N ALA A 568 5.53 11.65 -33.01
CA ALA A 568 4.25 12.32 -32.78
C ALA A 568 3.74 13.00 -34.07
N TRP A 569 4.64 13.62 -34.85
CA TRP A 569 4.32 14.23 -36.15
C TRP A 569 3.76 13.19 -37.15
N ALA A 570 4.41 12.04 -37.24
CA ALA A 570 4.01 11.00 -38.18
C ALA A 570 2.76 10.21 -37.72
N ALA A 571 2.37 10.32 -36.47
CA ALA A 571 1.32 9.49 -35.89
C ALA A 571 -0.02 9.56 -36.63
N GLY A 572 -0.42 10.75 -37.06
CA GLY A 572 -1.68 10.97 -37.79
C GLY A 572 -1.67 10.39 -39.21
N ALA A 573 -0.51 10.40 -39.87
CA ALA A 573 -0.38 9.89 -41.21
C ALA A 573 -0.26 8.36 -41.27
N LEU A 574 0.47 7.77 -40.31
CA LEU A 574 0.75 6.33 -40.25
C LEU A 574 -0.34 5.50 -39.60
N ALA A 575 -1.03 6.05 -38.63
CA ALA A 575 -2.14 5.39 -37.94
C ALA A 575 -3.48 5.84 -38.51
N GLN A 576 -3.87 5.27 -39.63
CA GLN A 576 -5.15 5.60 -40.29
C GLN A 576 -6.35 5.27 -39.39
N PRO A 577 -7.44 6.06 -39.46
CA PRO A 577 -8.67 5.70 -38.83
C PRO A 577 -9.21 4.39 -39.40
N LEU A 578 -9.71 3.51 -38.55
CA LEU A 578 -10.50 2.36 -38.97
C LEU A 578 -11.54 2.84 -40.00
N ALA A 579 -11.58 2.26 -41.17
CA ALA A 579 -12.57 2.57 -42.19
C ALA A 579 -13.97 2.47 -41.57
N ARG A 580 -14.91 3.28 -42.03
CA ARG A 580 -16.32 3.20 -41.61
C ARG A 580 -16.79 1.75 -41.80
N GLY A 581 -16.95 0.99 -40.67
CA GLY A 581 -17.27 -0.43 -40.67
C GLY A 581 -16.29 -1.30 -39.88
N GLY A 582 -15.25 -0.71 -39.25
CA GLY A 582 -14.34 -1.43 -38.36
C GLY A 582 -13.27 -2.28 -39.05
N GLN A 583 -13.18 -2.29 -40.36
CA GLN A 583 -12.12 -2.98 -41.09
C GLN A 583 -10.90 -2.07 -41.29
N TRP A 584 -9.75 -2.57 -40.91
CA TRP A 584 -8.46 -1.92 -41.13
C TRP A 584 -7.96 -2.17 -42.56
N GLN A 585 -7.61 -1.11 -43.29
CA GLN A 585 -7.11 -1.23 -44.64
C GLN A 585 -5.62 -0.86 -44.67
N PRO A 586 -4.73 -1.80 -44.98
CA PRO A 586 -3.30 -1.54 -45.08
C PRO A 586 -2.96 -0.57 -46.21
N PHE A 587 -1.92 0.23 -46.01
CA PHE A 587 -1.31 0.96 -47.14
C PHE A 587 -0.68 0.00 -48.11
N LEU A 588 -0.72 0.34 -49.40
CA LEU A 588 0.13 -0.30 -50.37
C LEU A 588 1.59 0.08 -50.06
N PRO A 589 2.54 -0.85 -50.12
CA PRO A 589 3.95 -0.55 -49.90
C PRO A 589 4.42 0.64 -50.75
N GLY A 590 5.02 1.66 -50.14
CA GLY A 590 5.50 2.86 -50.79
C GLY A 590 4.48 3.98 -51.02
N THR A 591 3.20 3.80 -50.65
CA THR A 591 2.15 4.85 -50.75
C THR A 591 1.89 5.57 -49.42
N GLU A 592 2.72 5.40 -48.42
CA GLU A 592 2.61 5.99 -47.11
C GLU A 592 2.78 7.52 -47.19
N VAL A 593 1.67 8.24 -47.18
CA VAL A 593 1.68 9.71 -47.20
C VAL A 593 2.06 10.23 -45.81
N GLY A 594 3.05 11.13 -45.75
CA GLY A 594 3.50 11.73 -44.50
C GLY A 594 4.58 10.94 -43.74
N SER A 595 5.11 9.86 -44.32
CA SER A 595 6.21 9.08 -43.75
C SER A 595 7.57 9.79 -43.75
N ARG A 596 7.74 10.82 -44.59
CA ARG A 596 8.94 11.68 -44.57
C ARG A 596 8.79 12.78 -43.54
N VAL A 597 9.25 12.51 -42.32
CA VAL A 597 9.23 13.47 -41.24
C VAL A 597 10.35 14.49 -41.42
N PRO A 598 10.09 15.81 -41.29
CA PRO A 598 11.15 16.79 -41.27
C PRO A 598 12.04 16.55 -40.03
N LYS A 599 13.32 16.85 -40.15
CA LYS A 599 14.26 16.76 -39.02
C LYS A 599 13.86 17.82 -37.97
N LEU A 600 13.24 17.37 -36.91
CA LEU A 600 12.79 18.23 -35.80
C LEU A 600 13.89 18.32 -34.71
N PRO A 601 14.02 19.47 -34.03
CA PRO A 601 14.95 19.59 -32.90
C PRO A 601 14.64 18.55 -31.81
N SER A 602 15.66 17.91 -31.27
CA SER A 602 15.50 16.98 -30.15
C SER A 602 14.97 17.72 -28.90
N LEU A 603 14.27 16.98 -28.04
CA LEU A 603 13.82 17.52 -26.77
C LEU A 603 15.03 17.78 -25.83
N SER A 604 15.05 18.93 -25.16
CA SER A 604 15.95 19.16 -24.04
C SER A 604 15.64 18.19 -22.88
N GLU A 605 16.56 18.04 -21.93
CA GLU A 605 16.34 17.17 -20.75
C GLU A 605 15.07 17.55 -19.97
N VAL A 606 14.81 18.84 -19.79
CA VAL A 606 13.60 19.33 -19.11
C VAL A 606 12.34 19.01 -19.91
N GLU A 607 12.36 19.18 -21.24
CA GLU A 607 11.23 18.84 -22.10
C GLU A 607 10.99 17.33 -22.13
N ARG A 608 12.07 16.53 -22.13
CA ARG A 608 11.98 15.06 -22.05
C ARG A 608 11.36 14.64 -20.74
N MET A 609 11.83 15.16 -19.61
CA MET A 609 11.23 14.88 -18.30
C MET A 609 9.76 15.31 -18.22
N ARG A 610 9.39 16.47 -18.78
CA ARG A 610 7.98 16.89 -18.90
C ARG A 610 7.15 15.90 -19.70
N SER A 611 7.68 15.45 -20.82
CA SER A 611 7.03 14.49 -21.72
C SER A 611 6.82 13.14 -21.01
N ASP A 612 7.83 12.65 -20.29
CA ASP A 612 7.75 11.43 -19.49
C ASP A 612 6.63 11.50 -18.46
N VAL A 613 6.64 12.55 -17.61
CA VAL A 613 5.64 12.73 -16.55
C VAL A 613 4.23 12.92 -17.13
N ALA A 614 4.09 13.67 -18.24
CA ALA A 614 2.80 13.85 -18.89
C ALA A 614 2.26 12.55 -19.48
N SER A 615 3.13 11.74 -20.12
CA SER A 615 2.74 10.51 -20.83
C SER A 615 2.56 9.31 -19.90
N THR A 616 3.42 9.14 -18.90
CA THR A 616 3.46 7.94 -18.05
C THR A 616 3.22 8.21 -16.58
N GLY A 617 3.34 9.47 -16.13
CA GLY A 617 3.30 9.84 -14.72
C GLY A 617 4.62 9.61 -13.98
N VAL A 618 5.64 9.06 -14.63
CA VAL A 618 6.97 8.78 -14.06
C VAL A 618 8.04 9.32 -15.00
N THR A 619 9.24 9.55 -14.50
CA THR A 619 10.43 9.80 -15.31
C THR A 619 11.53 8.82 -14.92
N PRO A 620 12.11 8.07 -15.87
CA PRO A 620 13.30 7.26 -15.64
C PRO A 620 14.55 8.10 -15.37
N GLY A 621 14.47 9.39 -15.69
CA GLY A 621 15.53 10.36 -15.57
C GLY A 621 15.72 10.96 -14.20
N ARG A 622 16.46 12.08 -14.15
CA ARG A 622 16.71 12.82 -12.91
C ARG A 622 15.41 13.23 -12.23
N HIS A 623 15.45 13.31 -10.90
CA HIS A 623 14.31 13.80 -10.13
C HIS A 623 13.87 15.20 -10.62
N PRO A 624 12.55 15.45 -10.83
CA PRO A 624 12.07 16.73 -11.36
C PRO A 624 12.57 17.96 -10.60
N PHE A 625 12.75 17.83 -9.29
CA PHE A 625 13.22 18.90 -8.44
C PHE A 625 14.68 19.30 -8.70
N SER A 626 15.51 18.38 -9.21
CA SER A 626 16.91 18.67 -9.54
C SER A 626 17.07 19.77 -10.61
N TYR A 627 16.09 19.92 -11.49
CA TYR A 627 16.11 20.94 -12.56
C TYR A 627 15.82 22.37 -12.06
N VAL A 628 15.22 22.49 -10.88
CA VAL A 628 14.92 23.78 -10.26
C VAL A 628 15.87 24.11 -9.09
N ARG A 629 16.68 23.14 -8.66
CA ARG A 629 17.62 23.29 -7.53
C ARG A 629 18.54 24.50 -7.70
N GLY A 630 19.06 24.73 -8.88
CA GLY A 630 19.98 25.85 -9.19
C GLY A 630 19.34 27.24 -9.09
N SER A 631 18.02 27.36 -9.10
CA SER A 631 17.30 28.62 -8.91
C SER A 631 17.00 28.95 -7.45
N LEU A 632 17.27 28.01 -6.53
CA LEU A 632 17.05 28.21 -5.10
C LEU A 632 18.29 28.83 -4.41
N PRO A 633 18.10 29.55 -3.30
CA PRO A 633 19.22 30.02 -2.49
C PRO A 633 20.13 28.87 -2.04
N ALA A 634 21.44 29.14 -1.98
CA ALA A 634 22.43 28.15 -1.55
C ALA A 634 22.22 27.63 -0.11
N SER A 635 21.47 28.38 0.71
CA SER A 635 21.09 27.99 2.08
C SER A 635 20.06 26.85 2.15
N VAL A 636 19.42 26.49 1.02
CA VAL A 636 18.38 25.46 0.97
C VAL A 636 19.03 24.07 0.98
N LEU A 637 18.89 23.40 2.10
CA LEU A 637 19.48 22.08 2.34
C LEU A 637 18.71 20.98 1.56
N ARG A 638 19.46 19.97 1.15
CA ARG A 638 18.90 18.72 0.62
C ARG A 638 18.41 17.83 1.76
N ALA A 639 17.46 16.94 1.46
CA ALA A 639 16.97 15.97 2.44
C ALA A 639 18.09 15.13 3.05
N GLY A 640 19.06 14.69 2.23
CA GLY A 640 20.22 13.91 2.66
C GLY A 640 21.22 14.65 3.56
N GLU A 641 21.19 15.99 3.56
CA GLU A 641 22.08 16.82 4.38
C GLU A 641 21.53 17.08 5.80
N LEU A 642 20.23 16.79 6.01
CA LEU A 642 19.60 16.98 7.31
C LEU A 642 20.13 15.97 8.33
N GLY A 643 20.58 16.45 9.49
CA GLY A 643 21.22 15.59 10.48
C GLY A 643 21.06 16.07 11.92
N GLN A 644 21.51 15.23 12.88
CA GLN A 644 21.47 15.54 14.31
C GLN A 644 22.22 16.83 14.64
N HIS A 645 23.29 17.15 13.91
CA HIS A 645 24.09 18.37 14.07
C HIS A 645 23.31 19.66 13.80
N LEU A 646 22.17 19.56 13.12
CA LEU A 646 21.25 20.67 12.85
C LEU A 646 20.05 20.71 13.80
N ALA A 647 19.98 19.81 14.80
CA ALA A 647 18.88 19.78 15.77
C ALA A 647 18.72 21.13 16.49
N GLY A 648 17.49 21.65 16.52
CA GLY A 648 17.15 22.94 17.11
C GLY A 648 17.53 24.16 16.24
N ARG A 649 18.22 23.97 15.10
CA ARG A 649 18.55 25.07 14.17
C ARG A 649 17.41 25.36 13.20
N ILE A 650 17.39 26.60 12.74
CA ILE A 650 16.52 27.02 11.64
C ILE A 650 17.16 26.55 10.34
N VAL A 651 16.39 25.84 9.53
CA VAL A 651 16.81 25.30 8.23
C VAL A 651 15.83 25.71 7.13
N ASP A 652 16.34 25.83 5.93
CA ASP A 652 15.55 25.98 4.71
C ASP A 652 15.59 24.65 3.97
N VAL A 653 14.43 24.11 3.62
CA VAL A 653 14.28 22.85 2.87
C VAL A 653 13.28 23.04 1.76
N ALA A 654 13.45 22.32 0.65
CA ALA A 654 12.50 22.42 -0.45
C ALA A 654 12.34 21.07 -1.16
N GLY A 655 11.14 20.85 -1.74
CA GLY A 655 10.86 19.61 -2.46
C GLY A 655 9.45 19.56 -3.05
N VAL A 656 9.20 18.53 -3.82
CA VAL A 656 7.88 18.20 -4.37
C VAL A 656 6.97 17.70 -3.24
N VAL A 657 5.74 18.18 -3.18
CA VAL A 657 4.77 17.74 -2.17
C VAL A 657 4.19 16.39 -2.60
N THR A 658 4.64 15.33 -1.96
CA THR A 658 4.14 13.97 -2.23
C THR A 658 2.86 13.65 -1.45
N HIS A 659 2.78 14.08 -0.19
CA HIS A 659 1.65 13.80 0.69
C HIS A 659 1.26 15.00 1.54
N ARG A 660 -0.06 15.14 1.76
CA ARG A 660 -0.64 16.05 2.75
C ARG A 660 -1.55 15.24 3.67
N GLN A 661 -1.29 15.30 4.97
CA GLN A 661 -2.06 14.57 5.98
C GLN A 661 -2.51 15.50 7.10
N ARG A 662 -3.79 15.44 7.44
CA ARG A 662 -4.34 16.14 8.61
C ARG A 662 -5.15 15.17 9.46
N PRO A 663 -4.47 14.31 10.23
CA PRO A 663 -5.16 13.30 11.02
C PRO A 663 -5.97 13.94 12.14
N HIS A 664 -7.16 13.39 12.42
CA HIS A 664 -8.01 13.85 13.54
C HIS A 664 -7.30 13.75 14.90
N THR A 665 -6.36 12.81 15.02
CA THR A 665 -5.53 12.59 16.23
C THR A 665 -4.39 13.59 16.41
N GLY A 666 -4.11 14.41 15.39
CA GLY A 666 -2.95 15.31 15.37
C GLY A 666 -3.19 16.71 15.98
N GLY A 667 -4.27 16.94 16.75
CA GLY A 667 -4.52 18.24 17.38
C GLY A 667 -4.64 19.39 16.36
N GLY A 668 -5.02 19.11 15.10
CA GLY A 668 -5.16 20.09 14.03
C GLY A 668 -3.85 20.42 13.30
N ILE A 669 -2.74 19.79 13.64
CA ILE A 669 -1.47 19.89 12.90
C ILE A 669 -1.64 19.26 11.53
N THR A 670 -1.11 19.94 10.50
CA THR A 670 -1.02 19.38 9.15
C THR A 670 0.41 18.92 8.91
N PHE A 671 0.52 17.75 8.32
CA PHE A 671 1.80 17.14 7.98
C PHE A 671 1.98 17.12 6.46
N LEU A 672 3.15 17.56 6.01
CA LEU A 672 3.56 17.51 4.61
C LEU A 672 4.77 16.61 4.47
N SER A 673 4.82 15.82 3.41
CA SER A 673 6.03 15.11 2.99
C SER A 673 6.53 15.76 1.71
N LEU A 674 7.76 16.26 1.76
CA LEU A 674 8.45 16.83 0.61
C LEU A 674 9.48 15.82 0.11
N GLU A 675 9.61 15.68 -1.19
CA GLU A 675 10.60 14.81 -1.84
C GLU A 675 11.53 15.67 -2.70
N ASP A 676 12.84 15.54 -2.49
CA ASP A 676 13.84 16.07 -3.39
C ASP A 676 14.66 14.94 -4.04
N GLU A 677 15.70 15.29 -4.77
CA GLU A 677 16.57 14.34 -5.46
C GLU A 677 17.33 13.40 -4.53
N THR A 678 17.44 13.72 -3.24
CA THR A 678 18.21 12.95 -2.25
C THR A 678 17.34 12.17 -1.25
N GLY A 679 16.03 12.47 -1.17
CA GLY A 679 15.14 11.77 -0.25
C GLY A 679 13.94 12.58 0.19
N PHE A 680 13.45 12.26 1.41
CA PHE A 680 12.24 12.84 1.98
C PHE A 680 12.53 13.78 3.14
N VAL A 681 11.75 14.85 3.22
CA VAL A 681 11.68 15.75 4.36
C VAL A 681 10.27 15.73 4.94
N ASN A 682 10.17 15.42 6.22
CA ASN A 682 8.93 15.53 6.96
C ASN A 682 8.77 16.96 7.50
N VAL A 683 7.63 17.57 7.22
CA VAL A 683 7.29 18.93 7.66
C VAL A 683 6.03 18.90 8.50
N SER A 684 6.05 19.50 9.68
CA SER A 684 4.88 19.75 10.51
C SER A 684 4.46 21.22 10.41
N VAL A 685 3.17 21.45 10.16
CA VAL A 685 2.58 22.78 10.02
C VAL A 685 1.58 22.97 11.16
N SER A 686 1.88 23.85 12.10
CA SER A 686 1.01 24.17 13.22
C SER A 686 -0.32 24.77 12.76
N VAL A 687 -1.35 24.77 13.63
CA VAL A 687 -2.66 25.34 13.31
C VAL A 687 -2.55 26.81 12.89
N GLY A 688 -1.68 27.58 13.54
CA GLY A 688 -1.45 28.99 13.21
C GLY A 688 -0.78 29.16 11.85
N ALA A 689 0.29 28.41 11.59
CA ALA A 689 0.97 28.42 10.30
C ALA A 689 0.05 27.91 9.17
N TRP A 690 -0.77 26.87 9.44
CA TRP A 690 -1.76 26.39 8.48
C TRP A 690 -2.78 27.49 8.10
N LYS A 691 -3.30 28.24 9.05
CA LYS A 691 -4.24 29.34 8.75
C LYS A 691 -3.59 30.36 7.82
N LYS A 692 -2.32 30.70 8.04
CA LYS A 692 -1.58 31.70 7.25
C LYS A 692 -1.22 31.19 5.84
N PHE A 693 -0.75 29.95 5.71
CA PHE A 693 -0.19 29.41 4.46
C PHE A 693 -1.09 28.36 3.79
N ARG A 694 -2.36 28.21 4.22
CA ARG A 694 -3.27 27.17 3.74
C ARG A 694 -3.37 27.12 2.21
N ARG A 695 -3.50 28.29 1.56
CA ARG A 695 -3.62 28.38 0.11
C ARG A 695 -2.37 27.84 -0.58
N VAL A 696 -1.20 28.31 -0.17
CA VAL A 696 0.09 27.86 -0.71
C VAL A 696 0.27 26.35 -0.50
N CYS A 697 -0.02 25.85 0.70
CA CYS A 697 0.08 24.42 0.99
C CYS A 697 -0.86 23.53 0.15
N LEU A 698 -2.03 24.04 -0.27
CA LEU A 698 -3.01 23.26 -1.03
C LEU A 698 -2.83 23.35 -2.54
N GLU A 699 -2.39 24.51 -3.04
CA GLU A 699 -2.35 24.80 -4.48
C GLU A 699 -0.97 24.53 -5.10
N SER A 700 0.11 24.49 -4.29
CA SER A 700 1.47 24.32 -4.83
C SER A 700 1.90 22.85 -4.89
N ASN A 701 2.55 22.48 -5.99
CA ASN A 701 3.11 21.14 -6.21
C ASN A 701 4.50 20.96 -5.59
N ALA A 702 5.23 22.06 -5.36
CA ALA A 702 6.48 22.08 -4.62
C ALA A 702 6.53 23.28 -3.68
N LEU A 703 7.23 23.12 -2.57
CA LEU A 703 7.30 24.10 -1.50
C LEU A 703 8.75 24.34 -1.07
N LEU A 704 9.04 25.57 -0.74
CA LEU A 704 10.19 26.00 0.05
C LEU A 704 9.69 26.28 1.48
N VAL A 705 10.29 25.61 2.45
CA VAL A 705 9.87 25.65 3.85
C VAL A 705 11.05 26.09 4.71
N ARG A 706 10.85 27.15 5.51
CA ARG A 706 11.75 27.56 6.59
C ARG A 706 11.15 27.14 7.91
N GLY A 707 11.94 26.44 8.72
CA GLY A 707 11.45 25.88 9.97
C GLY A 707 12.56 25.46 10.92
N THR A 708 12.18 25.07 12.13
CA THR A 708 13.11 24.50 13.13
C THR A 708 13.24 23.00 12.89
N LEU A 709 14.47 22.50 12.78
CA LEU A 709 14.71 21.06 12.66
C LEU A 709 14.59 20.39 14.03
N GLU A 710 13.64 19.50 14.13
CA GLU A 710 13.44 18.62 15.28
C GLU A 710 14.10 17.28 15.02
N TRP A 711 14.89 16.82 15.98
CA TRP A 711 15.54 15.54 15.97
C TRP A 711 15.06 14.69 17.14
N GLY A 712 14.54 13.51 16.87
CA GLY A 712 14.09 12.58 17.89
C GLY A 712 14.54 11.14 17.56
N ASP A 713 15.63 10.67 18.19
CA ASP A 713 16.10 9.27 18.10
C ASP A 713 16.21 8.72 16.67
N GLY A 714 16.69 9.52 15.74
CA GLY A 714 16.84 9.13 14.33
C GLY A 714 15.72 9.64 13.41
N ALA A 715 14.58 10.05 13.93
CA ALA A 715 13.53 10.69 13.16
C ALA A 715 13.78 12.19 12.98
N ILE A 716 13.52 12.71 11.75
CA ILE A 716 13.67 14.11 11.41
C ILE A 716 12.31 14.70 11.08
N ASN A 717 12.06 15.90 11.62
CA ASN A 717 10.90 16.71 11.29
C ASN A 717 11.31 18.18 11.22
N VAL A 718 10.76 18.94 10.28
CA VAL A 718 10.92 20.38 10.21
C VAL A 718 9.63 21.05 10.64
N GLN A 719 9.65 21.76 11.77
CA GLN A 719 8.50 22.53 12.23
C GLN A 719 8.44 23.86 11.47
N ALA A 720 7.52 23.94 10.52
CA ALA A 720 7.43 25.08 9.60
C ALA A 720 6.84 26.33 10.25
N PHE A 721 7.48 27.49 10.03
CA PHE A 721 6.94 28.80 10.36
C PHE A 721 6.86 29.76 9.15
N GLN A 722 7.53 29.42 8.02
CA GLN A 722 7.40 30.14 6.75
C GLN A 722 7.33 29.13 5.61
N ILE A 723 6.41 29.32 4.66
CA ILE A 723 6.17 28.44 3.51
C ILE A 723 5.96 29.30 2.27
N ALA A 724 6.68 28.99 1.20
CA ALA A 724 6.56 29.63 -0.10
C ALA A 724 6.41 28.59 -1.22
N PRO A 725 5.76 28.91 -2.34
CA PRO A 725 5.70 28.02 -3.49
C PRO A 725 7.05 27.96 -4.21
N VAL A 726 7.32 26.83 -4.86
CA VAL A 726 8.41 26.66 -5.83
C VAL A 726 7.78 26.28 -7.15
N ASP A 727 8.12 26.98 -8.21
CA ASP A 727 7.62 26.69 -9.55
C ASP A 727 8.34 25.47 -10.12
N LEU A 728 7.59 24.40 -10.35
CA LEU A 728 8.07 23.22 -11.04
C LEU A 728 7.65 23.25 -12.51
N PRO A 729 8.48 22.77 -13.42
CA PRO A 729 8.12 22.69 -14.84
C PRO A 729 7.13 21.56 -15.17
N ILE A 730 6.48 20.97 -14.17
CA ILE A 730 5.53 19.85 -14.29
C ILE A 730 4.36 20.02 -13.33
N ASP A 731 3.23 19.42 -13.68
CA ASP A 731 2.08 19.27 -12.79
C ASP A 731 2.12 17.89 -12.14
N VAL A 732 2.48 17.84 -10.84
CA VAL A 732 2.51 16.62 -10.03
C VAL A 732 1.39 16.71 -9.00
N ARG A 733 0.58 15.67 -8.89
CA ARG A 733 -0.48 15.63 -7.89
C ARG A 733 -0.02 14.89 -6.65
N SER A 734 -0.16 15.53 -5.49
CA SER A 734 0.06 14.87 -4.19
C SER A 734 -1.05 13.86 -3.88
N ARG A 735 -0.74 12.89 -3.03
CA ARG A 735 -1.73 12.03 -2.37
C ARG A 735 -2.17 12.70 -1.07
N ASP A 736 -3.44 13.08 -1.00
CA ASP A 736 -4.00 13.79 0.15
C ASP A 736 -4.83 12.83 0.99
N PHE A 737 -4.40 12.61 2.23
CA PHE A 737 -5.13 11.82 3.23
C PHE A 737 -5.72 12.76 4.28
N ARG A 738 -7.05 12.65 4.50
CA ARG A 738 -7.80 13.47 5.46
C ARG A 738 -8.24 12.66 6.66
#